data_328527de7b1dab4e0d156c3c7342496c
#
_entry.id   328527de7b1dab4e0d156c3c7342496c
#
_cell.length_a   1.000
_cell.length_b   1.000
_cell.length_c   1.000
_cell.angle_alpha   90.00
_cell.angle_beta   90.00
_cell.angle_gamma   90.00
#
_symmetry.space_group_name_H-M   'P 1'
#
loop_
_entity.id
_entity.type
_entity.pdbx_description
1 polymer ?
#
loop_
_entity_poly.entity_id
_entity_poly.type
_entity_poly.pdbx_seq_one_letter_code
_entity_poly.pdbx_strand_id
1 'polypeptide(L)'
;MKGEDKMKQTIMGIGLIVGVLAGFVPSVDAQTQKKPVDIEACMSWKRVESPDISPTGRWVTYRIAPMEYNPENTDAKTVHLFDTRTRKEILLDDVENIEFYNSDQALSYQKADSTGNMKTILMELPSGIKKEWKYKESFRPVNGTPYSVSVTNVPKDTVNHVPSFNRLVVRHLKIGTAFQIDSIGYYTLYNEGRSIIFVRRQAKGNALCYGPLTGPYQTIYQSAVKKEPVSFSLDTKLMTGEFSIKDSLWYNFSLKKNTCDLVFDRKEVILPAGMELARATLSHSQKFLTMELRPYQEKVNKDKKEEEVKPDKSFELELWTWDEYEVPTLQTRGRYFRPQYSKYIYDIASGKLMEVAPGHADLLEPDRAEEIHYVLYTDETPYRMQKEWLNEVPFDIYSVNVHTGKKQLVGRSYRTRPKWSMNGKWAVMYDPVAQVWNKFDGTTGKVTDISTAIGYPVFEETYDKPNPAPAYGIAGWTADGNNVLIYDAYDWWKIDLTGERQPECFTKGYGRKNKRSIRKMTSNIDKEVFKPDETVVVSVWDENTMDEGIYSLDMKGRLKKLAEGPYIYAIHRFSDNQKYCIWNRQNMSEFRDLWWSKADFSDPIRITNANPQQSEYKWGTAKLVEWTNYENKPNKGILYLPEDYDPQKEYPVLVQFYETHSGG
;
A
#
# COMPACT_ATOMS: atom_id res chain seq x y z
N MET A 1 -79.93 11.03 -17.67
CA MET A 1 -80.80 9.85 -17.45
C MET A 1 -80.25 9.16 -16.24
N LYS A 2 -80.86 9.37 -15.12
CA LYS A 2 -81.64 8.42 -14.28
C LYS A 2 -80.64 7.34 -13.71
N GLY A 3 -80.57 7.16 -12.46
CA GLY A 3 -81.30 7.41 -11.26
C GLY A 3 -80.78 6.57 -10.15
N GLU A 4 -80.69 7.12 -8.98
CA GLU A 4 -81.59 6.79 -7.86
C GLU A 4 -81.58 5.29 -7.48
N ASP A 5 -81.62 4.83 -6.31
CA ASP A 5 -81.97 5.38 -4.98
C ASP A 5 -81.89 4.27 -3.92
N LYS A 6 -81.81 4.72 -2.64
CA LYS A 6 -82.51 4.23 -1.42
C LYS A 6 -81.85 3.07 -0.64
N MET A 7 -81.56 3.31 0.56
CA MET A 7 -82.14 3.70 1.83
C MET A 7 -82.70 2.54 2.67
N LYS A 8 -82.38 2.63 3.97
CA LYS A 8 -83.17 2.23 5.19
C LYS A 8 -82.68 0.87 5.82
N GLN A 9 -82.68 0.67 7.09
CA GLN A 9 -83.06 1.38 8.35
C GLN A 9 -82.54 0.55 9.54
N THR A 10 -82.05 1.18 10.58
CA THR A 10 -82.38 1.21 11.99
C THR A 10 -82.76 -0.06 12.74
N ILE A 11 -82.14 -0.33 13.86
CA ILE A 11 -82.73 -0.67 15.17
C ILE A 11 -81.88 -0.18 16.32
N MET A 12 -82.53 0.48 17.27
CA MET A 12 -82.11 1.02 18.56
C MET A 12 -81.71 -0.08 19.55
N GLY A 13 -80.70 0.23 20.41
CA GLY A 13 -80.47 -0.45 21.69
C GLY A 13 -79.85 0.49 22.69
N ILE A 14 -80.60 0.94 23.67
CA ILE A 14 -80.25 1.80 24.79
C ILE A 14 -79.33 1.00 25.77
N GLY A 15 -78.27 1.60 26.23
CA GLY A 15 -77.44 1.04 27.33
C GLY A 15 -76.42 1.98 27.89
N LEU A 16 -76.75 2.67 28.95
CA LEU A 16 -75.95 3.27 30.04
C LEU A 16 -74.64 4.04 29.71
N ILE A 17 -74.76 5.34 29.93
CA ILE A 17 -73.68 6.28 30.09
C ILE A 17 -73.05 6.04 31.47
N VAL A 18 -71.74 5.60 31.48
CA VAL A 18 -70.81 5.84 32.59
C VAL A 18 -69.67 6.72 32.05
N GLY A 19 -69.75 7.96 32.42
CA GLY A 19 -68.72 8.95 32.10
C GLY A 19 -67.44 8.64 32.83
N VAL A 20 -66.37 8.24 32.11
CA VAL A 20 -65.01 8.36 32.56
C VAL A 20 -64.39 9.51 31.79
N LEU A 21 -64.21 10.60 32.46
CA LEU A 21 -63.32 11.68 32.06
C LEU A 21 -61.90 11.15 32.05
N ALA A 22 -61.50 10.51 30.95
CA ALA A 22 -60.11 10.33 30.66
C ALA A 22 -59.55 11.65 30.18
N GLY A 23 -58.85 12.34 31.08
CA GLY A 23 -58.03 13.52 30.70
C GLY A 23 -57.05 13.09 29.63
N PHE A 24 -57.17 13.72 28.46
CA PHE A 24 -56.07 13.76 27.47
C PHE A 24 -54.91 14.47 28.17
N VAL A 25 -53.99 13.71 28.72
CA VAL A 25 -52.63 14.18 28.97
C VAL A 25 -51.95 14.12 27.60
N PRO A 26 -51.62 15.26 26.99
CA PRO A 26 -50.75 15.19 25.85
C PRO A 26 -49.46 14.53 26.35
N SER A 27 -49.07 13.40 25.79
CA SER A 27 -47.75 12.90 25.92
C SER A 27 -46.79 13.96 25.34
N VAL A 28 -46.31 14.81 26.18
CA VAL A 28 -45.13 15.60 25.89
C VAL A 28 -44.08 14.52 25.76
N ASP A 29 -43.71 14.16 24.53
CA ASP A 29 -42.43 13.52 24.26
C ASP A 29 -41.40 14.43 24.91
N ALA A 30 -40.89 14.03 26.06
CA ALA A 30 -39.76 14.64 26.67
C ALA A 30 -38.61 14.41 25.70
N GLN A 31 -38.42 15.32 24.76
CA GLN A 31 -37.21 15.41 23.97
C GLN A 31 -36.07 15.45 24.97
N THR A 32 -35.44 14.32 25.17
CA THR A 32 -34.23 14.21 26.04
C THR A 32 -33.25 15.25 25.55
N GLN A 33 -32.99 16.27 26.37
CA GLN A 33 -32.13 17.37 26.00
C GLN A 33 -30.74 16.80 25.74
N LYS A 34 -30.27 16.92 24.49
CA LYS A 34 -28.95 16.42 24.08
C LYS A 34 -27.84 17.06 24.91
N LYS A 35 -26.84 16.28 25.25
CA LYS A 35 -25.67 16.69 26.05
C LYS A 35 -24.65 17.43 25.18
N PRO A 36 -23.89 18.37 25.72
CA PRO A 36 -22.72 18.89 25.02
C PRO A 36 -21.66 17.78 24.88
N VAL A 37 -20.84 17.83 23.83
CA VAL A 37 -19.67 16.97 23.69
C VAL A 37 -18.57 17.53 24.60
N ASP A 38 -18.15 16.74 25.58
CA ASP A 38 -17.03 17.04 26.47
C ASP A 38 -15.87 16.06 26.29
N ILE A 39 -14.79 16.24 27.03
CA ILE A 39 -13.60 15.37 26.94
C ILE A 39 -13.95 13.93 27.34
N GLU A 40 -14.78 13.74 28.37
CA GLU A 40 -15.18 12.41 28.85
C GLU A 40 -15.98 11.67 27.77
N ALA A 41 -16.87 12.38 27.07
CA ALA A 41 -17.59 11.85 25.92
C ALA A 41 -16.59 11.39 24.85
N CYS A 42 -15.61 12.22 24.48
CA CYS A 42 -14.59 11.90 23.49
C CYS A 42 -13.77 10.65 23.88
N MET A 43 -13.40 10.53 25.17
CA MET A 43 -12.65 9.38 25.69
C MET A 43 -13.46 8.09 25.70
N SER A 44 -14.78 8.15 25.73
CA SER A 44 -15.69 7.00 25.70
C SER A 44 -15.93 6.42 24.32
N TRP A 45 -15.48 7.11 23.26
CA TRP A 45 -15.73 6.71 21.87
C TRP A 45 -14.89 5.53 21.45
N LYS A 46 -15.43 4.78 20.50
CA LYS A 46 -14.78 3.60 19.93
C LYS A 46 -14.48 3.85 18.44
N ARG A 47 -13.50 3.14 17.95
CA ARG A 47 -13.10 3.17 16.53
C ARG A 47 -13.18 1.78 15.93
N VAL A 48 -13.44 1.73 14.62
CA VAL A 48 -13.38 0.51 13.82
C VAL A 48 -11.99 0.39 13.23
N GLU A 49 -11.30 -0.71 13.50
CA GLU A 49 -9.93 -0.97 13.06
C GLU A 49 -9.84 -2.22 12.20
N SER A 50 -8.83 -2.24 11.31
CA SER A 50 -8.42 -3.41 10.52
C SER A 50 -9.58 -4.16 9.87
N PRO A 51 -10.49 -3.45 9.17
CA PRO A 51 -11.56 -4.14 8.46
C PRO A 51 -10.99 -4.93 7.29
N ASP A 52 -11.47 -6.17 7.12
CA ASP A 52 -11.10 -7.04 6.01
C ASP A 52 -12.32 -7.76 5.45
N ILE A 53 -12.30 -8.06 4.16
CA ILE A 53 -13.37 -8.74 3.46
C ILE A 53 -12.86 -10.05 2.87
N SER A 54 -13.64 -11.09 2.99
CA SER A 54 -13.31 -12.40 2.45
C SER A 54 -13.23 -12.41 0.92
N PRO A 55 -12.50 -13.36 0.31
CA PRO A 55 -12.34 -13.47 -1.14
C PRO A 55 -13.64 -13.43 -1.95
N THR A 56 -14.72 -14.02 -1.45
CA THR A 56 -16.03 -14.01 -2.13
C THR A 56 -16.88 -12.81 -1.78
N GLY A 57 -16.52 -12.05 -0.73
CA GLY A 57 -17.27 -10.88 -0.25
C GLY A 57 -18.38 -11.21 0.74
N ARG A 58 -18.54 -12.47 1.14
CA ARG A 58 -19.59 -12.88 2.08
C ARG A 58 -19.28 -12.50 3.52
N TRP A 59 -18.03 -12.62 3.96
CA TRP A 59 -17.64 -12.42 5.34
C TRP A 59 -16.81 -11.14 5.48
N VAL A 60 -17.02 -10.44 6.58
CA VAL A 60 -16.25 -9.26 6.93
C VAL A 60 -15.73 -9.41 8.35
N THR A 61 -14.44 -9.17 8.54
CA THR A 61 -13.83 -9.06 9.88
C THR A 61 -13.48 -7.61 10.18
N TYR A 62 -13.58 -7.22 11.44
CA TYR A 62 -13.18 -5.91 11.93
C TYR A 62 -12.93 -5.95 13.44
N ARG A 63 -12.28 -4.91 13.95
CA ARG A 63 -12.04 -4.73 15.38
C ARG A 63 -12.76 -3.49 15.87
N ILE A 64 -13.28 -3.55 17.09
CA ILE A 64 -13.75 -2.39 17.83
C ILE A 64 -12.74 -2.12 18.94
N ALA A 65 -12.21 -0.90 18.99
CA ALA A 65 -11.21 -0.48 19.96
C ALA A 65 -11.58 0.90 20.54
N PRO A 66 -11.11 1.26 21.75
CA PRO A 66 -11.19 2.62 22.27
C PRO A 66 -10.54 3.64 21.31
N MET A 67 -11.04 4.88 21.28
CA MET A 67 -10.46 5.94 20.43
C MET A 67 -9.02 6.27 20.78
N GLU A 68 -8.71 6.34 22.07
CA GLU A 68 -7.34 6.55 22.53
C GLU A 68 -6.75 5.25 23.10
N TYR A 69 -5.44 5.08 22.83
CA TYR A 69 -4.66 4.08 23.50
C TYR A 69 -4.35 4.60 24.93
N ASN A 70 -5.19 4.25 25.87
CA ASN A 70 -4.85 4.37 27.28
C ASN A 70 -4.23 3.04 27.72
N PRO A 71 -2.92 2.98 28.07
CA PRO A 71 -2.29 1.73 28.52
C PRO A 71 -2.91 1.18 29.80
N GLU A 72 -3.61 2.00 30.58
CA GLU A 72 -4.37 1.58 31.75
C GLU A 72 -5.79 1.09 31.39
N ASN A 73 -6.28 1.43 30.21
CA ASN A 73 -7.57 0.97 29.73
C ASN A 73 -7.42 -0.44 29.14
N THR A 74 -7.73 -1.41 29.98
CA THR A 74 -7.77 -2.85 29.62
C THR A 74 -9.05 -3.24 28.90
N ASP A 75 -9.88 -2.30 28.44
CA ASP A 75 -11.03 -2.61 27.62
C ASP A 75 -10.55 -3.37 26.38
N ALA A 76 -10.87 -4.64 26.39
CA ALA A 76 -10.39 -5.58 25.39
C ALA A 76 -10.84 -5.13 24.00
N LYS A 77 -9.90 -5.04 23.08
CA LYS A 77 -10.21 -4.93 21.66
C LYS A 77 -11.02 -6.15 21.27
N THR A 78 -12.23 -5.92 20.76
CA THR A 78 -13.10 -7.00 20.32
C THR A 78 -12.94 -7.21 18.81
N VAL A 79 -12.86 -8.46 18.40
CA VAL A 79 -12.82 -8.86 17.00
C VAL A 79 -14.15 -9.46 16.61
N HIS A 80 -14.65 -9.04 15.47
CA HIS A 80 -15.96 -9.38 14.97
C HIS A 80 -15.84 -10.06 13.62
N LEU A 81 -16.66 -11.08 13.38
CA LEU A 81 -16.87 -11.72 12.08
C LEU A 81 -18.34 -11.58 11.70
N PHE A 82 -18.62 -10.88 10.63
CA PHE A 82 -19.97 -10.58 10.14
C PHE A 82 -20.29 -11.38 8.86
N ASP A 83 -21.43 -12.08 8.84
CA ASP A 83 -21.96 -12.75 7.65
C ASP A 83 -22.93 -11.80 6.90
N THR A 84 -22.52 -11.27 5.78
CA THR A 84 -23.31 -10.32 4.98
C THR A 84 -24.61 -10.90 4.44
N ARG A 85 -24.68 -12.23 4.30
CA ARG A 85 -25.87 -12.95 3.82
C ARG A 85 -26.96 -13.06 4.90
N THR A 86 -26.55 -13.48 6.10
CA THR A 86 -27.48 -13.71 7.22
C THR A 86 -27.62 -12.49 8.12
N ARG A 87 -26.74 -11.51 8.00
CA ARG A 87 -26.57 -10.32 8.85
C ARG A 87 -26.30 -10.69 10.31
N LYS A 88 -25.70 -11.85 10.54
CA LYS A 88 -25.32 -12.31 11.88
C LYS A 88 -23.85 -12.00 12.12
N GLU A 89 -23.58 -11.68 13.37
CA GLU A 89 -22.25 -11.38 13.87
C GLU A 89 -21.79 -12.46 14.84
N ILE A 90 -20.50 -12.79 14.80
CA ILE A 90 -19.81 -13.69 15.71
C ILE A 90 -18.68 -12.89 16.37
N LEU A 91 -18.70 -12.83 17.69
CA LEU A 91 -17.62 -12.24 18.47
C LEU A 91 -16.48 -13.25 18.61
N LEU A 92 -15.27 -12.81 18.30
CA LEU A 92 -14.03 -13.55 18.44
C LEU A 92 -13.19 -12.87 19.54
N ASP A 93 -13.21 -13.43 20.74
CA ASP A 93 -12.50 -12.82 21.87
C ASP A 93 -10.99 -12.95 21.73
N ASP A 94 -10.29 -11.83 21.84
CA ASP A 94 -8.83 -11.72 21.98
C ASP A 94 -8.06 -12.57 20.96
N VAL A 95 -8.28 -12.25 19.67
CA VAL A 95 -7.65 -12.97 18.55
C VAL A 95 -6.78 -12.06 17.71
N GLU A 96 -5.73 -12.64 17.13
CA GLU A 96 -4.77 -11.98 16.26
C GLU A 96 -4.58 -12.76 14.94
N ASN A 97 -3.91 -12.14 13.97
CA ASN A 97 -3.51 -12.76 12.70
C ASN A 97 -4.66 -13.50 12.00
N ILE A 98 -5.72 -12.76 11.72
CA ILE A 98 -6.94 -13.28 11.11
C ILE A 98 -6.75 -13.36 9.60
N GLU A 99 -6.98 -14.53 9.02
CA GLU A 99 -6.89 -14.75 7.56
C GLU A 99 -8.07 -15.60 7.08
N PHE A 100 -8.73 -15.17 6.00
CA PHE A 100 -9.71 -15.98 5.31
C PHE A 100 -9.03 -17.07 4.48
N TYR A 101 -9.65 -18.20 4.40
CA TYR A 101 -9.10 -19.38 3.81
C TYR A 101 -10.08 -20.10 2.89
N ASN A 102 -9.57 -20.65 1.78
CA ASN A 102 -10.30 -21.49 0.84
C ASN A 102 -11.57 -20.83 0.30
N SER A 103 -11.48 -19.62 -0.21
CA SER A 103 -12.63 -18.89 -0.76
C SER A 103 -13.84 -18.89 0.20
N ASP A 104 -13.60 -18.46 1.45
CA ASP A 104 -14.59 -18.33 2.52
C ASP A 104 -15.04 -19.63 3.20
N GLN A 105 -14.38 -20.76 2.98
CA GLN A 105 -14.73 -21.99 3.66
C GLN A 105 -14.25 -22.05 5.12
N ALA A 106 -13.23 -21.26 5.44
CA ALA A 106 -12.69 -21.19 6.80
C ALA A 106 -12.04 -19.84 7.12
N LEU A 107 -11.92 -19.56 8.40
CA LEU A 107 -11.18 -18.46 8.99
C LEU A 107 -10.09 -19.03 9.88
N SER A 108 -8.84 -18.61 9.68
CA SER A 108 -7.75 -18.92 10.62
C SER A 108 -7.43 -17.71 11.47
N TYR A 109 -7.12 -17.93 12.74
CA TYR A 109 -6.70 -16.87 13.67
C TYR A 109 -5.86 -17.45 14.81
N GLN A 110 -5.13 -16.58 15.49
CA GLN A 110 -4.33 -16.94 16.66
C GLN A 110 -4.99 -16.43 17.94
N LYS A 111 -4.90 -17.24 19.00
CA LYS A 111 -5.40 -16.89 20.34
C LYS A 111 -4.42 -17.39 21.40
N ALA A 112 -4.17 -16.59 22.43
CA ALA A 112 -3.41 -17.04 23.60
C ALA A 112 -4.21 -18.07 24.40
N ASP A 113 -3.54 -19.10 24.91
CA ASP A 113 -4.11 -20.00 25.92
C ASP A 113 -3.96 -19.41 27.33
N SER A 114 -4.49 -20.12 28.34
CA SER A 114 -4.43 -19.68 29.75
C SER A 114 -3.00 -19.51 30.29
N THR A 115 -1.99 -20.00 29.59
CA THR A 115 -0.56 -19.88 29.97
C THR A 115 0.16 -18.81 29.13
N GLY A 116 -0.56 -18.07 28.26
CA GLY A 116 0.00 -17.07 27.39
C GLY A 116 0.63 -17.61 26.10
N ASN A 117 0.56 -18.93 25.87
CA ASN A 117 1.07 -19.50 24.62
C ASN A 117 0.05 -19.32 23.49
N MET A 118 0.50 -18.84 22.34
CA MET A 118 -0.36 -18.68 21.17
C MET A 118 -0.75 -20.05 20.60
N LYS A 119 -1.99 -20.23 20.22
CA LYS A 119 -2.49 -21.35 19.44
C LYS A 119 -3.16 -20.84 18.17
N THR A 120 -3.04 -21.59 17.09
CA THR A 120 -3.75 -21.29 15.83
C THR A 120 -5.06 -22.07 15.81
N ILE A 121 -6.13 -21.39 15.48
CA ILE A 121 -7.48 -21.96 15.37
C ILE A 121 -7.92 -21.81 13.91
N LEU A 122 -8.41 -22.88 13.33
CA LEU A 122 -9.14 -22.87 12.06
C LEU A 122 -10.63 -23.05 12.35
N MET A 123 -11.43 -22.08 12.01
CA MET A 123 -12.89 -22.12 12.14
C MET A 123 -13.51 -22.34 10.77
N GLU A 124 -14.23 -23.43 10.59
CA GLU A 124 -14.98 -23.71 9.35
C GLU A 124 -16.19 -22.77 9.25
N LEU A 125 -16.44 -22.24 8.06
CA LEU A 125 -17.53 -21.31 7.78
C LEU A 125 -18.57 -21.97 6.86
N PRO A 126 -19.88 -21.82 7.11
CA PRO A 126 -20.50 -21.07 8.21
C PRO A 126 -20.74 -21.87 9.50
N SER A 127 -20.31 -23.13 9.57
CA SER A 127 -20.66 -24.06 10.67
C SER A 127 -20.12 -23.62 12.04
N GLY A 128 -19.02 -22.85 12.06
CA GLY A 128 -18.34 -22.42 13.29
C GLY A 128 -17.52 -23.53 13.97
N ILE A 129 -17.37 -24.70 13.32
CA ILE A 129 -16.58 -25.82 13.88
C ILE A 129 -15.11 -25.40 13.94
N LYS A 130 -14.50 -25.55 15.12
CA LYS A 130 -13.11 -25.12 15.37
C LYS A 130 -12.18 -26.32 15.49
N LYS A 131 -11.00 -26.18 14.87
CA LYS A 131 -9.85 -27.09 15.05
C LYS A 131 -8.68 -26.27 15.59
N GLU A 132 -7.98 -26.79 16.60
CA GLU A 132 -6.92 -26.08 17.30
C GLU A 132 -5.56 -26.77 17.13
N TRP A 133 -4.50 -25.97 16.95
CA TRP A 133 -3.11 -26.43 16.93
C TRP A 133 -2.28 -25.64 17.92
N LYS A 134 -1.42 -26.32 18.66
CA LYS A 134 -0.56 -25.70 19.65
C LYS A 134 0.61 -24.96 19.02
N TYR A 135 1.05 -23.90 19.67
CA TYR A 135 1.98 -22.86 19.26
C TYR A 135 3.32 -23.30 18.61
N LYS A 136 3.88 -24.46 18.92
CA LYS A 136 5.16 -24.88 18.33
C LYS A 136 5.12 -25.18 16.83
N GLU A 137 3.94 -25.17 16.25
CA GLU A 137 3.73 -25.36 14.80
C GLU A 137 3.22 -24.06 14.21
N SER A 138 4.08 -23.31 13.51
CA SER A 138 3.61 -22.19 12.68
C SER A 138 2.67 -22.75 11.61
N PHE A 139 1.37 -22.69 11.90
CA PHE A 139 0.33 -23.24 11.03
C PHE A 139 -0.12 -22.16 10.05
N ARG A 140 0.02 -22.42 8.77
CA ARG A 140 -0.48 -21.54 7.72
C ARG A 140 -1.30 -22.33 6.71
N PRO A 141 -2.61 -22.10 6.62
CA PRO A 141 -3.41 -22.67 5.54
C PRO A 141 -2.89 -22.22 4.17
N VAL A 142 -3.02 -23.09 3.17
CA VAL A 142 -2.60 -22.78 1.80
C VAL A 142 -3.83 -22.58 0.93
N ASN A 143 -4.11 -21.34 0.54
CA ASN A 143 -5.27 -20.99 -0.28
C ASN A 143 -5.35 -21.82 -1.56
N GLY A 144 -6.57 -22.21 -1.95
CA GLY A 144 -6.81 -23.03 -3.15
C GLY A 144 -6.47 -24.51 -2.98
N THR A 145 -6.07 -24.96 -1.78
CA THR A 145 -5.71 -26.35 -1.48
C THR A 145 -6.36 -26.86 -0.18
N PRO A 146 -6.52 -28.17 0.01
CA PRO A 146 -6.97 -28.72 1.29
C PRO A 146 -5.85 -28.86 2.33
N TYR A 147 -4.72 -28.17 2.16
CA TYR A 147 -3.54 -28.33 3.01
C TYR A 147 -3.23 -27.08 3.83
N SER A 148 -2.52 -27.31 4.92
CA SER A 148 -1.77 -26.30 5.67
C SER A 148 -0.29 -26.64 5.66
N VAL A 149 0.56 -25.63 5.82
CA VAL A 149 1.99 -25.79 6.01
C VAL A 149 2.41 -25.26 7.37
N SER A 150 3.33 -25.93 8.02
CA SER A 150 3.97 -25.49 9.25
C SER A 150 5.46 -25.80 9.21
N VAL A 151 6.28 -24.91 9.79
CA VAL A 151 7.72 -25.16 9.94
C VAL A 151 8.01 -25.40 11.41
N THR A 152 8.56 -26.57 11.70
CA THR A 152 8.97 -26.95 13.06
C THR A 152 10.48 -27.13 13.12
N ASN A 153 11.10 -26.67 14.20
CA ASN A 153 12.50 -26.96 14.45
C ASN A 153 12.62 -28.33 15.15
N VAL A 154 13.32 -29.25 14.52
CA VAL A 154 13.68 -30.54 15.10
C VAL A 154 14.98 -30.35 15.86
N PRO A 155 14.97 -30.53 17.21
CA PRO A 155 16.17 -30.32 18.03
C PRO A 155 17.28 -31.32 17.68
N LYS A 156 18.51 -30.98 18.05
CA LYS A 156 19.68 -31.84 17.87
C LYS A 156 19.47 -33.14 18.64
N ASP A 157 19.65 -34.26 17.98
CA ASP A 157 19.75 -35.58 18.60
C ASP A 157 21.22 -35.85 18.95
N THR A 158 21.52 -35.82 20.24
CA THR A 158 22.88 -36.05 20.74
C THR A 158 23.29 -37.51 20.72
N VAL A 159 22.32 -38.43 20.75
CA VAL A 159 22.56 -39.89 20.76
C VAL A 159 22.94 -40.36 19.35
N ASN A 160 22.20 -39.92 18.33
CA ASN A 160 22.44 -40.33 16.95
C ASN A 160 23.28 -39.29 16.16
N HIS A 161 23.84 -38.29 16.84
CA HIS A 161 24.66 -37.22 16.22
C HIS A 161 23.95 -36.45 15.08
N VAL A 162 22.60 -36.35 15.11
CA VAL A 162 21.84 -35.60 14.10
C VAL A 162 21.78 -34.13 14.51
N PRO A 163 22.26 -33.20 13.69
CA PRO A 163 22.14 -31.77 13.98
C PRO A 163 20.68 -31.32 13.94
N SER A 164 20.37 -30.23 14.65
CA SER A 164 19.05 -29.60 14.54
C SER A 164 18.74 -29.16 13.09
N PHE A 165 17.50 -29.31 12.68
CA PHE A 165 17.06 -28.90 11.35
C PHE A 165 15.61 -28.43 11.37
N ASN A 166 15.22 -27.66 10.36
CA ASN A 166 13.83 -27.28 10.16
C ASN A 166 13.12 -28.33 9.29
N ARG A 167 11.90 -28.67 9.72
CA ARG A 167 10.99 -29.59 9.03
C ARG A 167 9.77 -28.81 8.58
N LEU A 168 9.41 -28.87 7.30
CA LEU A 168 8.12 -28.43 6.81
C LEU A 168 7.15 -29.59 6.90
N VAL A 169 6.03 -29.38 7.56
CA VAL A 169 4.92 -30.31 7.66
C VAL A 169 3.77 -29.80 6.80
N VAL A 170 3.39 -30.57 5.79
CA VAL A 170 2.22 -30.33 4.96
C VAL A 170 1.10 -31.23 5.46
N ARG A 171 0.06 -30.66 6.04
CA ARG A 171 -1.04 -31.41 6.66
C ARG A 171 -2.34 -31.22 5.90
N HIS A 172 -3.02 -32.31 5.60
CA HIS A 172 -4.36 -32.26 5.01
C HIS A 172 -5.38 -31.85 6.10
N LEU A 173 -6.11 -30.77 5.90
CA LEU A 173 -6.97 -30.15 6.92
C LEU A 173 -8.15 -31.01 7.36
N LYS A 174 -8.73 -31.82 6.44
CA LYS A 174 -9.90 -32.68 6.77
C LYS A 174 -9.50 -34.02 7.36
N ILE A 175 -8.57 -34.74 6.71
CA ILE A 175 -8.24 -36.12 7.06
C ILE A 175 -7.02 -36.25 7.98
N GLY A 176 -6.30 -35.15 8.22
CA GLY A 176 -5.19 -35.11 9.18
C GLY A 176 -3.88 -35.77 8.72
N THR A 177 -3.83 -36.40 7.53
CA THR A 177 -2.57 -36.95 6.99
C THR A 177 -1.53 -35.87 6.81
N ALA A 178 -0.27 -36.18 7.09
CA ALA A 178 0.82 -35.23 7.00
C ALA A 178 1.96 -35.75 6.10
N PHE A 179 2.49 -34.86 5.25
CA PHE A 179 3.72 -35.05 4.50
C PHE A 179 4.81 -34.20 5.14
N GLN A 180 6.04 -34.68 5.15
CA GLN A 180 7.14 -34.01 5.81
C GLN A 180 8.31 -33.79 4.85
N ILE A 181 8.91 -32.60 4.91
CA ILE A 181 10.12 -32.26 4.17
C ILE A 181 11.19 -31.86 5.21
N ASP A 182 12.15 -32.72 5.40
CA ASP A 182 13.23 -32.51 6.36
C ASP A 182 14.34 -31.63 5.78
N SER A 183 15.04 -30.94 6.68
CA SER A 183 16.17 -30.08 6.37
C SER A 183 15.82 -28.95 5.39
N ILE A 184 14.60 -28.41 5.51
CA ILE A 184 14.17 -27.31 4.66
C ILE A 184 14.88 -26.00 5.05
N GLY A 185 15.31 -25.27 4.04
CA GLY A 185 15.76 -23.89 4.15
C GLY A 185 14.69 -22.90 3.71
N TYR A 186 15.06 -21.94 2.85
CA TYR A 186 14.14 -21.03 2.22
C TYR A 186 13.19 -21.77 1.26
N TYR A 187 11.91 -21.39 1.23
CA TYR A 187 10.92 -21.99 0.33
C TYR A 187 9.88 -20.97 -0.15
N THR A 188 9.27 -21.26 -1.28
CA THR A 188 8.17 -20.49 -1.85
C THR A 188 7.11 -21.45 -2.40
N LEU A 189 5.84 -21.15 -2.13
CA LEU A 189 4.71 -21.83 -2.74
C LEU A 189 4.34 -21.13 -4.05
N TYR A 190 3.99 -21.91 -5.09
CA TYR A 190 3.57 -21.37 -6.37
C TYR A 190 2.43 -22.23 -6.96
N ASN A 191 1.90 -21.88 -8.13
CA ASN A 191 0.77 -22.56 -8.76
C ASN A 191 -0.42 -22.63 -7.78
N GLU A 192 -0.84 -21.45 -7.24
CA GLU A 192 -1.92 -21.35 -6.26
C GLU A 192 -1.70 -22.25 -5.02
N GLY A 193 -0.47 -22.38 -4.59
CA GLY A 193 -0.10 -23.18 -3.42
C GLY A 193 -0.03 -24.70 -3.64
N ARG A 194 -0.32 -25.19 -4.85
CA ARG A 194 -0.28 -26.62 -5.17
C ARG A 194 1.12 -27.17 -5.34
N SER A 195 2.10 -26.29 -5.51
CA SER A 195 3.50 -26.64 -5.75
C SER A 195 4.43 -25.87 -4.84
N ILE A 196 5.60 -26.42 -4.60
CA ILE A 196 6.65 -25.84 -3.75
C ILE A 196 8.00 -25.90 -4.46
N ILE A 197 8.79 -24.83 -4.30
CA ILE A 197 10.23 -24.81 -4.55
C ILE A 197 10.93 -24.48 -3.25
N PHE A 198 12.02 -25.17 -2.94
CA PHE A 198 12.72 -25.01 -1.66
C PHE A 198 14.19 -25.37 -1.73
N VAL A 199 14.96 -24.78 -0.85
CA VAL A 199 16.34 -25.17 -0.58
C VAL A 199 16.34 -26.31 0.43
N ARG A 200 16.86 -27.48 0.03
CA ARG A 200 17.13 -28.58 0.96
C ARG A 200 18.53 -28.42 1.51
N ARG A 201 18.65 -28.26 2.81
CA ARG A 201 19.94 -28.11 3.50
C ARG A 201 20.67 -29.44 3.61
N GLN A 202 21.92 -29.46 3.23
CA GLN A 202 22.79 -30.64 3.26
C GLN A 202 24.18 -30.28 3.78
N ALA A 203 24.92 -31.27 4.27
CA ALA A 203 26.25 -31.05 4.88
C ALA A 203 27.29 -30.57 3.87
N LYS A 204 27.26 -31.11 2.64
CA LYS A 204 28.25 -30.82 1.58
C LYS A 204 27.89 -29.64 0.71
N GLY A 205 26.61 -29.53 0.33
CA GLY A 205 26.08 -28.43 -0.47
C GLY A 205 24.58 -28.55 -0.55
N ASN A 206 23.88 -27.41 -0.51
CA ASN A 206 22.43 -27.41 -0.54
C ASN A 206 21.90 -27.73 -1.93
N ALA A 207 20.71 -28.33 -1.99
CA ALA A 207 20.01 -28.61 -3.23
C ALA A 207 18.81 -27.67 -3.40
N LEU A 208 18.55 -27.19 -4.61
CA LEU A 208 17.32 -26.52 -4.97
C LEU A 208 16.35 -27.55 -5.53
N CYS A 209 15.22 -27.75 -4.84
CA CYS A 209 14.24 -28.79 -5.14
C CYS A 209 12.87 -28.16 -5.41
N TYR A 210 12.08 -28.78 -6.27
CA TYR A 210 10.71 -28.33 -6.56
C TYR A 210 9.79 -29.50 -6.91
N GLY A 211 8.49 -29.27 -6.86
CA GLY A 211 7.48 -30.28 -7.20
C GLY A 211 6.11 -29.98 -6.60
N PRO A 212 5.17 -30.94 -6.69
CA PRO A 212 3.88 -30.84 -6.01
C PRO A 212 4.08 -30.64 -4.50
N LEU A 213 3.16 -29.94 -3.84
CA LEU A 213 3.25 -29.66 -2.39
C LEU A 213 3.41 -30.93 -1.56
N THR A 214 2.85 -32.04 -1.98
CA THR A 214 2.91 -33.34 -1.32
C THR A 214 3.95 -34.31 -1.91
N GLY A 215 4.81 -33.83 -2.85
CA GLY A 215 5.80 -34.64 -3.55
C GLY A 215 5.23 -35.46 -4.74
N PRO A 216 6.05 -36.15 -5.50
CA PRO A 216 7.51 -36.22 -5.35
C PRO A 216 8.23 -34.92 -5.76
N TYR A 217 9.47 -34.75 -5.30
CA TYR A 217 10.28 -33.55 -5.57
C TYR A 217 11.42 -33.87 -6.52
N GLN A 218 11.69 -32.96 -7.45
CA GLN A 218 12.83 -32.99 -8.37
C GLN A 218 13.91 -32.04 -7.86
N THR A 219 15.16 -32.38 -8.10
CA THR A 219 16.30 -31.50 -7.84
C THR A 219 16.70 -30.82 -9.14
N ILE A 220 16.60 -29.49 -9.19
CA ILE A 220 16.99 -28.69 -10.36
C ILE A 220 18.44 -28.24 -10.26
N TYR A 221 18.99 -28.12 -9.05
CA TYR A 221 20.39 -27.77 -8.81
C TYR A 221 20.94 -28.44 -7.56
N GLN A 222 22.19 -28.90 -7.64
CA GLN A 222 22.95 -29.41 -6.50
C GLN A 222 24.26 -28.64 -6.37
N SER A 223 24.45 -27.93 -5.29
CA SER A 223 25.67 -27.18 -5.07
C SER A 223 26.83 -28.07 -4.65
N ALA A 224 28.02 -27.75 -5.18
CA ALA A 224 29.28 -28.27 -4.66
C ALA A 224 29.85 -27.42 -3.50
N VAL A 225 29.30 -26.22 -3.27
CA VAL A 225 29.72 -25.30 -2.23
C VAL A 225 28.98 -25.57 -0.94
N LYS A 226 29.72 -25.76 0.15
CA LYS A 226 29.17 -26.08 1.47
C LYS A 226 28.14 -25.03 1.91
N LYS A 227 26.91 -25.50 2.24
CA LYS A 227 25.76 -24.71 2.71
C LYS A 227 25.22 -23.64 1.73
N GLU A 228 25.53 -23.73 0.44
CA GLU A 228 24.98 -22.85 -0.60
C GLU A 228 24.14 -23.68 -1.61
N PRO A 229 23.15 -23.09 -2.32
CA PRO A 229 22.58 -21.76 -2.10
C PRO A 229 21.79 -21.65 -0.79
N VAL A 230 21.56 -20.40 -0.31
CA VAL A 230 20.80 -20.14 0.92
C VAL A 230 19.36 -19.76 0.60
N SER A 231 19.15 -18.98 -0.46
CA SER A 231 17.85 -18.47 -0.91
C SER A 231 17.82 -18.38 -2.44
N PHE A 232 16.65 -18.06 -2.98
CA PHE A 232 16.42 -17.85 -4.41
C PHE A 232 15.28 -16.83 -4.58
N SER A 233 15.16 -16.24 -5.77
CA SER A 233 13.96 -15.54 -6.23
C SER A 233 13.18 -16.41 -7.23
N LEU A 234 11.85 -16.23 -7.32
CA LEU A 234 11.00 -16.93 -8.28
C LEU A 234 9.92 -15.99 -8.80
N ASP A 235 9.89 -15.77 -10.12
CA ASP A 235 8.71 -15.25 -10.80
C ASP A 235 7.70 -16.37 -11.00
N THR A 236 6.63 -16.34 -10.23
CA THR A 236 5.59 -17.39 -10.24
C THR A 236 4.75 -17.40 -11.51
N LYS A 237 4.75 -16.31 -12.30
CA LYS A 237 4.04 -16.23 -13.59
C LYS A 237 4.86 -16.82 -14.73
N LEU A 238 6.12 -16.47 -14.79
CA LEU A 238 7.06 -16.97 -15.77
C LEU A 238 7.57 -18.37 -15.44
N MET A 239 7.55 -18.75 -14.17
CA MET A 239 8.11 -19.98 -13.63
C MET A 239 9.63 -20.06 -13.83
N THR A 240 10.27 -18.92 -13.75
CA THR A 240 11.72 -18.74 -13.82
C THR A 240 12.21 -18.06 -12.56
N GLY A 241 13.46 -18.28 -12.21
CA GLY A 241 14.03 -17.63 -11.04
C GLY A 241 15.56 -17.62 -11.09
N GLU A 242 16.13 -17.06 -10.04
CA GLU A 242 17.56 -16.89 -9.90
C GLU A 242 18.03 -17.13 -8.46
N PHE A 243 19.30 -17.44 -8.30
CA PHE A 243 20.00 -17.45 -7.02
C PHE A 243 21.47 -17.20 -7.22
N SER A 244 22.13 -16.75 -6.16
CA SER A 244 23.60 -16.61 -6.13
C SER A 244 24.25 -17.60 -5.16
N ILE A 245 25.52 -17.88 -5.39
CA ILE A 245 26.39 -18.64 -4.50
C ILE A 245 27.54 -17.74 -4.06
N LYS A 246 27.57 -17.40 -2.77
CA LYS A 246 28.59 -16.55 -2.15
C LYS A 246 28.80 -15.23 -2.90
N ASP A 247 27.78 -14.68 -3.50
CA ASP A 247 27.86 -13.47 -4.33
C ASP A 247 28.97 -13.54 -5.41
N SER A 248 29.26 -14.76 -5.88
CA SER A 248 30.30 -15.02 -6.88
C SER A 248 29.76 -15.72 -8.13
N LEU A 249 28.79 -16.58 -7.99
CA LEU A 249 28.18 -17.32 -9.09
C LEU A 249 26.69 -17.03 -9.11
N TRP A 250 26.15 -16.62 -10.24
CA TRP A 250 24.72 -16.38 -10.44
C TRP A 250 24.14 -17.40 -11.40
N TYR A 251 23.05 -17.99 -10.98
CA TYR A 251 22.34 -19.02 -11.73
C TYR A 251 20.92 -18.59 -12.02
N ASN A 252 20.47 -18.90 -13.23
CA ASN A 252 19.06 -18.87 -13.59
C ASN A 252 18.52 -20.27 -13.66
N PHE A 253 17.24 -20.41 -13.30
CA PHE A 253 16.53 -21.67 -13.47
C PHE A 253 15.16 -21.46 -14.10
N SER A 254 14.67 -22.49 -14.80
CA SER A 254 13.33 -22.55 -15.36
C SER A 254 12.64 -23.84 -14.92
N LEU A 255 11.59 -23.71 -14.15
CA LEU A 255 10.80 -24.85 -13.69
C LEU A 255 10.05 -25.53 -14.85
N LYS A 256 9.64 -24.75 -15.87
CA LYS A 256 9.01 -25.30 -17.08
C LYS A 256 9.95 -26.13 -17.93
N LYS A 257 11.18 -25.66 -18.08
CA LYS A 257 12.21 -26.33 -18.91
C LYS A 257 13.03 -27.33 -18.12
N ASN A 258 12.93 -27.33 -16.80
CA ASN A 258 13.78 -28.08 -15.86
C ASN A 258 15.28 -27.84 -16.12
N THR A 259 15.66 -26.58 -16.31
CA THR A 259 17.06 -26.14 -16.54
C THR A 259 17.53 -25.23 -15.42
N CYS A 260 18.84 -25.30 -15.15
CA CYS A 260 19.52 -24.38 -14.25
C CYS A 260 20.91 -24.09 -14.84
N ASP A 261 21.09 -22.88 -15.31
CA ASP A 261 22.25 -22.44 -16.07
C ASP A 261 23.05 -21.41 -15.29
N LEU A 262 24.40 -21.54 -15.32
CA LEU A 262 25.29 -20.50 -14.82
C LEU A 262 25.23 -19.32 -15.79
N VAL A 263 24.85 -18.17 -15.28
CA VAL A 263 24.72 -16.93 -16.06
C VAL A 263 25.98 -16.07 -15.91
N PHE A 264 26.59 -16.10 -14.72
CA PHE A 264 27.69 -15.22 -14.40
C PHE A 264 28.63 -15.85 -13.37
N ASP A 265 29.94 -15.80 -13.65
CA ASP A 265 31.02 -16.09 -12.71
C ASP A 265 31.81 -14.79 -12.40
N ARG A 266 31.81 -14.40 -11.14
CA ARG A 266 32.52 -13.21 -10.65
C ARG A 266 34.00 -13.19 -11.06
N LYS A 267 34.66 -14.37 -11.25
CA LYS A 267 36.05 -14.46 -11.67
C LYS A 267 36.32 -13.94 -13.07
N GLU A 268 35.29 -13.90 -13.91
CA GLU A 268 35.38 -13.38 -15.27
C GLU A 268 35.40 -11.84 -15.31
N VAL A 269 35.08 -11.16 -14.18
CA VAL A 269 35.02 -9.71 -14.11
C VAL A 269 36.24 -9.14 -13.42
N ILE A 270 36.93 -8.27 -14.13
CA ILE A 270 38.01 -7.45 -13.54
C ILE A 270 37.35 -6.22 -12.91
N LEU A 271 37.35 -6.16 -11.57
CA LEU A 271 36.88 -4.98 -10.86
C LEU A 271 37.93 -3.86 -10.89
N PRO A 272 37.51 -2.60 -10.77
CA PRO A 272 38.40 -1.47 -10.57
C PRO A 272 39.36 -1.72 -9.36
N ALA A 273 40.59 -1.25 -9.49
CA ALA A 273 41.59 -1.44 -8.43
C ALA A 273 41.11 -0.90 -7.09
N GLY A 274 41.33 -1.69 -6.02
CA GLY A 274 40.91 -1.31 -4.67
C GLY A 274 39.39 -1.40 -4.38
N MET A 275 38.61 -1.97 -5.28
CA MET A 275 37.15 -2.17 -5.10
C MET A 275 36.81 -3.63 -4.88
N GLU A 276 35.77 -3.87 -4.08
CA GLU A 276 35.15 -5.18 -3.90
C GLU A 276 33.66 -5.15 -4.21
N LEU A 277 33.12 -6.30 -4.61
CA LEU A 277 31.70 -6.46 -4.86
C LEU A 277 30.94 -6.51 -3.53
N ALA A 278 29.96 -5.61 -3.35
CA ALA A 278 29.07 -5.63 -2.21
C ALA A 278 27.76 -6.36 -2.55
N ARG A 279 27.20 -6.11 -3.75
CA ARG A 279 25.96 -6.71 -4.22
C ARG A 279 25.95 -6.78 -5.74
N ALA A 280 25.23 -7.78 -6.28
CA ALA A 280 24.87 -7.81 -7.69
C ALA A 280 23.40 -8.25 -7.86
N THR A 281 22.75 -7.70 -8.86
CA THR A 281 21.36 -8.04 -9.22
C THR A 281 21.28 -8.23 -10.73
N LEU A 282 20.65 -9.29 -11.16
CA LEU A 282 20.47 -9.59 -12.57
C LEU A 282 19.27 -8.81 -13.13
N SER A 283 19.41 -8.20 -14.31
CA SER A 283 18.31 -7.52 -15.00
C SER A 283 17.21 -8.50 -15.40
N HIS A 284 15.98 -8.01 -15.58
CA HIS A 284 14.85 -8.82 -16.04
C HIS A 284 15.13 -9.51 -17.39
N SER A 285 15.84 -8.84 -18.29
CA SER A 285 16.26 -9.39 -19.59
C SER A 285 17.37 -10.45 -19.49
N GLN A 286 18.00 -10.60 -18.30
CA GLN A 286 19.13 -11.47 -18.05
C GLN A 286 20.40 -11.16 -18.88
N LYS A 287 20.47 -9.97 -19.49
CA LYS A 287 21.59 -9.52 -20.30
C LYS A 287 22.62 -8.71 -19.52
N PHE A 288 22.19 -8.12 -18.39
CA PHE A 288 23.00 -7.21 -17.59
C PHE A 288 22.96 -7.57 -16.11
N LEU A 289 24.06 -7.28 -15.42
CA LEU A 289 24.12 -7.28 -13.96
C LEU A 289 24.35 -5.86 -13.47
N THR A 290 23.51 -5.39 -12.57
CA THR A 290 23.80 -4.20 -11.79
C THR A 290 24.61 -4.59 -10.58
N MET A 291 25.81 -4.00 -10.45
CA MET A 291 26.76 -4.28 -9.40
C MET A 291 26.95 -3.07 -8.50
N GLU A 292 26.90 -3.28 -7.22
CA GLU A 292 27.28 -2.31 -6.21
C GLU A 292 28.71 -2.62 -5.72
N LEU A 293 29.61 -1.68 -5.95
CA LEU A 293 31.02 -1.84 -5.54
C LEU A 293 31.32 -0.85 -4.41
N ARG A 294 32.20 -1.29 -3.48
CA ARG A 294 32.73 -0.45 -2.41
C ARG A 294 34.24 -0.55 -2.35
N PRO A 295 34.94 0.42 -1.74
CA PRO A 295 36.35 0.29 -1.44
C PRO A 295 36.63 -0.98 -0.64
N TYR A 296 37.70 -1.68 -1.01
CA TYR A 296 38.12 -2.86 -0.26
C TYR A 296 38.47 -2.47 1.17
N GLN A 297 37.84 -3.13 2.12
CA GLN A 297 38.15 -2.99 3.54
C GLN A 297 38.92 -4.23 4.00
N GLU A 298 40.12 -4.04 4.45
CA GLU A 298 40.89 -5.13 5.05
C GLU A 298 40.10 -5.69 6.25
N LYS A 299 39.80 -6.98 6.23
CA LYS A 299 39.09 -7.61 7.35
C LYS A 299 40.01 -7.56 8.57
N VAL A 300 39.73 -6.65 9.48
CA VAL A 300 40.32 -6.63 10.80
C VAL A 300 40.01 -7.99 11.45
N ASN A 301 41.07 -8.76 11.67
CA ASN A 301 40.99 -10.09 12.26
C ASN A 301 40.56 -9.90 13.73
N LYS A 302 39.28 -10.05 14.06
CA LYS A 302 38.72 -9.91 15.42
C LYS A 302 39.38 -10.88 16.43
N ASP A 303 40.18 -11.82 15.97
CA ASP A 303 40.91 -12.77 16.83
C ASP A 303 42.26 -12.23 17.35
N LYS A 304 42.77 -11.12 16.81
CA LYS A 304 43.80 -10.36 17.50
C LYS A 304 43.07 -9.50 18.54
N LYS A 305 43.10 -9.92 19.78
CA LYS A 305 42.88 -9.02 20.91
C LYS A 305 43.91 -7.89 20.75
N GLU A 306 43.49 -6.79 20.13
CA GLU A 306 44.19 -5.54 20.35
C GLU A 306 44.14 -5.35 21.86
N GLU A 307 45.31 -5.20 22.48
CA GLU A 307 45.37 -4.66 23.84
C GLU A 307 44.51 -3.39 23.80
N GLU A 308 43.34 -3.44 24.47
CA GLU A 308 42.49 -2.29 24.61
C GLU A 308 43.37 -1.19 25.23
N VAL A 309 43.88 -0.30 24.40
CA VAL A 309 44.33 1.01 24.87
C VAL A 309 43.09 1.61 25.49
N LYS A 310 42.99 1.51 26.82
CA LYS A 310 41.87 2.13 27.56
C LYS A 310 41.88 3.58 27.14
N PRO A 311 40.81 4.07 26.49
CA PRO A 311 40.73 5.45 26.07
C PRO A 311 40.92 6.30 27.34
N ASP A 312 41.73 7.33 27.23
CA ASP A 312 41.88 8.30 28.31
C ASP A 312 40.50 8.91 28.56
N LYS A 313 39.87 8.50 29.65
CA LYS A 313 38.52 8.96 30.02
C LYS A 313 38.50 10.35 30.62
N SER A 314 39.58 11.11 30.50
CA SER A 314 39.68 12.46 31.08
C SER A 314 38.71 13.46 30.43
N PHE A 315 38.40 13.30 29.18
CA PHE A 315 37.35 14.08 28.48
C PHE A 315 36.88 13.37 27.22
N GLU A 316 35.68 13.70 26.79
CA GLU A 316 35.10 13.26 25.53
C GLU A 316 34.91 14.52 24.68
N LEU A 317 35.50 14.55 23.48
CA LEU A 317 35.42 15.67 22.56
C LEU A 317 34.59 15.29 21.34
N GLU A 318 33.51 15.97 21.12
CA GLU A 318 32.75 15.92 19.87
C GLU A 318 33.00 17.22 19.10
N LEU A 319 33.53 17.11 17.88
CA LEU A 319 33.77 18.26 17.02
C LEU A 319 32.72 18.33 15.93
N TRP A 320 31.96 19.40 15.92
CA TRP A 320 30.95 19.67 14.91
C TRP A 320 31.35 20.89 14.09
N THR A 321 31.33 20.75 12.77
CA THR A 321 31.67 21.84 11.86
C THR A 321 30.43 22.36 11.15
N TRP A 322 30.46 23.64 10.74
CA TRP A 322 29.33 24.31 10.10
C TRP A 322 29.02 23.81 8.70
N ASP A 323 29.94 23.11 8.07
CA ASP A 323 29.85 22.58 6.70
C ASP A 323 29.42 21.11 6.64
N GLU A 324 28.98 20.55 7.77
CA GLU A 324 28.38 19.24 7.80
C GLU A 324 26.95 19.25 7.28
N TYR A 325 26.58 18.26 6.45
CA TYR A 325 25.22 18.23 5.84
C TYR A 325 24.16 17.65 6.76
N GLU A 326 24.53 16.98 7.84
CA GLU A 326 23.60 16.37 8.79
C GLU A 326 23.81 16.99 10.15
N VAL A 327 22.72 17.34 10.81
CA VAL A 327 22.79 17.82 12.19
C VAL A 327 23.36 16.77 13.13
N PRO A 328 24.11 17.16 14.17
CA PRO A 328 24.77 16.25 15.10
C PRO A 328 23.88 15.13 15.65
N THR A 329 22.63 15.48 16.00
CA THR A 329 21.66 14.52 16.52
C THR A 329 21.25 13.42 15.53
N LEU A 330 21.38 13.67 14.23
CA LEU A 330 21.13 12.67 13.18
C LEU A 330 22.35 11.78 12.99
N GLN A 331 23.55 12.38 13.01
CA GLN A 331 24.81 11.63 12.88
C GLN A 331 24.98 10.64 14.03
N THR A 332 24.75 11.04 15.27
CA THR A 332 24.88 10.17 16.46
C THR A 332 23.88 9.02 16.49
N ARG A 333 22.70 9.17 15.87
CA ARG A 333 21.71 8.10 15.80
C ARG A 333 22.08 6.95 14.85
N GLY A 334 23.20 7.05 14.13
CA GLY A 334 23.71 5.99 13.26
C GLY A 334 22.82 5.58 12.09
N ARG A 335 21.66 6.24 11.92
CA ARG A 335 20.67 5.88 10.89
C ARG A 335 21.05 6.30 9.47
N TYR A 336 22.04 7.18 9.34
CA TYR A 336 22.36 7.85 8.08
C TYR A 336 23.65 7.40 7.40
N PHE A 337 24.47 6.60 8.06
CA PHE A 337 25.61 5.97 7.42
C PHE A 337 25.17 4.78 6.56
N ARG A 338 24.45 5.07 5.48
CA ARG A 338 24.29 4.06 4.44
C ARG A 338 25.65 3.91 3.74
N PRO A 339 26.18 2.70 3.63
CA PRO A 339 27.39 2.47 2.84
C PRO A 339 27.17 3.02 1.44
N GLN A 340 28.08 3.88 0.99
CA GLN A 340 28.00 4.47 -0.35
C GLN A 340 28.65 3.48 -1.33
N TYR A 341 27.83 2.84 -2.16
CA TYR A 341 28.28 1.90 -3.16
C TYR A 341 28.21 2.54 -4.55
N SER A 342 29.33 2.63 -5.25
CA SER A 342 29.33 2.98 -6.67
C SER A 342 28.60 1.90 -7.47
N LYS A 343 27.75 2.32 -8.43
CA LYS A 343 26.92 1.43 -9.21
C LYS A 343 27.53 1.23 -10.59
N TYR A 344 27.60 -0.03 -10.97
CA TYR A 344 28.14 -0.48 -12.25
C TYR A 344 27.13 -1.35 -12.97
N ILE A 345 27.12 -1.29 -14.30
CA ILE A 345 26.43 -2.26 -15.14
C ILE A 345 27.47 -3.13 -15.81
N TYR A 346 27.31 -4.43 -15.69
CA TYR A 346 28.09 -5.43 -16.41
C TYR A 346 27.24 -6.04 -17.52
N ASP A 347 27.69 -5.89 -18.76
CA ASP A 347 27.09 -6.53 -19.93
C ASP A 347 27.66 -7.95 -20.06
N ILE A 348 26.80 -8.94 -19.87
CA ILE A 348 27.20 -10.36 -19.85
C ILE A 348 27.75 -10.81 -21.19
N ALA A 349 27.20 -10.33 -22.30
CA ALA A 349 27.59 -10.75 -23.64
C ALA A 349 28.96 -10.18 -24.05
N SER A 350 29.25 -8.93 -23.72
CA SER A 350 30.51 -8.26 -24.06
C SER A 350 31.60 -8.37 -22.99
N GLY A 351 31.24 -8.80 -21.76
CA GLY A 351 32.15 -8.82 -20.62
C GLY A 351 32.55 -7.42 -20.11
N LYS A 352 31.83 -6.38 -20.51
CA LYS A 352 32.21 -5.00 -20.20
C LYS A 352 31.55 -4.53 -18.91
N LEU A 353 32.35 -4.01 -17.98
CA LEU A 353 31.91 -3.37 -16.75
C LEU A 353 31.97 -1.84 -16.92
N MET A 354 30.86 -1.16 -16.64
CA MET A 354 30.71 0.28 -16.80
C MET A 354 30.17 0.94 -15.54
N GLU A 355 30.87 1.96 -15.03
CA GLU A 355 30.34 2.77 -13.94
C GLU A 355 29.17 3.65 -14.43
N VAL A 356 28.02 3.51 -13.75
CA VAL A 356 26.78 4.21 -14.14
C VAL A 356 26.34 5.23 -13.10
N ALA A 357 26.72 5.08 -11.84
CA ALA A 357 26.43 6.09 -10.81
C ALA A 357 27.49 6.07 -9.70
N PRO A 358 27.90 7.25 -9.18
CA PRO A 358 28.78 7.34 -8.02
C PRO A 358 28.11 6.84 -6.75
N GLY A 359 28.88 6.58 -5.69
CA GLY A 359 28.40 5.95 -4.46
C GLY A 359 27.28 6.69 -3.75
N HIS A 360 27.27 8.01 -3.82
CA HIS A 360 26.27 8.87 -3.18
C HIS A 360 24.99 9.08 -4.00
N ALA A 361 24.97 8.62 -5.25
CA ALA A 361 23.86 8.82 -6.17
C ALA A 361 22.87 7.64 -6.17
N ASP A 362 21.61 7.90 -6.42
CA ASP A 362 20.59 6.87 -6.58
C ASP A 362 20.42 6.52 -8.05
N LEU A 363 20.68 5.28 -8.39
CA LEU A 363 20.49 4.74 -9.74
C LEU A 363 19.01 4.44 -10.00
N LEU A 364 18.54 4.83 -11.17
CA LEU A 364 17.17 4.60 -11.68
C LEU A 364 17.27 3.79 -12.97
N GLU A 365 17.01 2.50 -12.86
CA GLU A 365 17.07 1.56 -13.97
C GLU A 365 15.70 1.33 -14.60
N PRO A 366 15.63 1.05 -15.91
CA PRO A 366 14.42 0.58 -16.55
C PRO A 366 14.22 -0.92 -16.26
N ASP A 367 13.71 -1.27 -15.08
CA ASP A 367 13.64 -2.65 -14.52
C ASP A 367 13.10 -3.71 -15.47
N ARG A 368 12.21 -3.33 -16.42
CA ARG A 368 11.53 -4.27 -17.32
C ARG A 368 11.93 -4.15 -18.77
N ALA A 369 12.95 -3.36 -19.07
CA ALA A 369 13.46 -3.22 -20.43
C ALA A 369 14.10 -4.53 -20.91
N GLU A 370 13.81 -4.93 -22.16
CA GLU A 370 14.52 -6.04 -22.80
C GLU A 370 15.95 -5.66 -23.17
N GLU A 371 16.20 -4.39 -23.47
CA GLU A 371 17.49 -3.79 -23.76
C GLU A 371 17.65 -2.48 -23.01
N ILE A 372 18.82 -2.28 -22.40
CA ILE A 372 19.16 -1.07 -21.67
C ILE A 372 20.25 -0.34 -22.46
N HIS A 373 19.92 0.83 -22.99
CA HIS A 373 20.90 1.71 -23.63
C HIS A 373 21.32 2.87 -22.72
N TYR A 374 20.38 3.35 -21.91
CA TYR A 374 20.61 4.40 -20.94
C TYR A 374 20.00 4.06 -19.59
N VAL A 375 20.66 4.49 -18.54
CA VAL A 375 20.14 4.57 -17.19
C VAL A 375 20.15 6.01 -16.72
N LEU A 376 19.34 6.33 -15.72
CA LEU A 376 19.37 7.62 -15.06
C LEU A 376 19.91 7.46 -13.63
N TYR A 377 20.49 8.51 -13.09
CA TYR A 377 20.76 8.60 -11.66
C TYR A 377 20.46 10.02 -11.16
N THR A 378 20.15 10.13 -9.86
CA THR A 378 19.94 11.40 -9.20
C THR A 378 21.08 11.70 -8.25
N ASP A 379 21.49 12.97 -8.20
CA ASP A 379 22.58 13.44 -7.35
C ASP A 379 22.12 14.65 -6.52
N GLU A 380 22.01 14.47 -5.21
CA GLU A 380 21.63 15.51 -4.24
C GLU A 380 22.83 16.34 -3.78
N THR A 381 24.06 15.95 -4.12
CA THR A 381 25.29 16.59 -3.61
C THR A 381 25.29 18.11 -3.75
N PRO A 382 24.85 18.71 -4.88
CA PRO A 382 24.84 20.17 -5.01
C PRO A 382 23.90 20.89 -4.05
N TYR A 383 22.94 20.18 -3.45
CA TYR A 383 21.84 20.75 -2.65
C TYR A 383 21.83 20.27 -1.20
N ARG A 384 22.76 19.41 -0.78
CA ARG A 384 22.71 18.75 0.55
C ARG A 384 22.63 19.73 1.71
N MET A 385 23.30 20.87 1.64
CA MET A 385 23.24 21.89 2.67
C MET A 385 21.84 22.51 2.83
N GLN A 386 20.99 22.41 1.82
CA GLN A 386 19.61 22.94 1.86
C GLN A 386 18.66 22.05 2.68
N LYS A 387 19.11 20.87 3.10
CA LYS A 387 18.32 19.93 3.91
C LYS A 387 17.88 20.53 5.26
N GLU A 388 18.64 21.46 5.79
CA GLU A 388 18.35 22.12 7.06
C GLU A 388 17.07 22.99 7.02
N TRP A 389 16.66 23.46 5.85
CA TRP A 389 15.50 24.35 5.69
C TRP A 389 14.52 23.93 4.60
N LEU A 390 14.80 22.87 3.85
CA LEU A 390 13.90 22.31 2.85
C LEU A 390 13.37 20.96 3.32
N ASN A 391 12.06 20.75 3.21
CA ASN A 391 11.45 19.45 3.47
C ASN A 391 11.90 18.38 2.45
N GLU A 392 12.13 18.80 1.20
CA GLU A 392 12.58 17.96 0.11
C GLU A 392 13.85 18.57 -0.50
N VAL A 393 14.95 17.82 -0.45
CA VAL A 393 16.22 18.23 -1.05
C VAL A 393 16.12 18.04 -2.57
N PRO A 394 16.42 19.07 -3.37
CA PRO A 394 16.50 18.91 -4.80
C PRO A 394 17.65 17.99 -5.22
N PHE A 395 17.60 17.51 -6.45
CA PHE A 395 18.68 16.72 -7.06
C PHE A 395 18.83 17.04 -8.53
N ASP A 396 20.03 16.85 -9.04
CA ASP A 396 20.30 16.85 -10.47
C ASP A 396 20.05 15.45 -11.05
N ILE A 397 19.61 15.38 -12.29
CA ILE A 397 19.37 14.14 -13.02
C ILE A 397 20.43 14.00 -14.11
N TYR A 398 21.11 12.86 -14.11
CA TYR A 398 22.08 12.51 -15.13
C TYR A 398 21.63 11.26 -15.89
N SER A 399 21.93 11.19 -17.16
CA SER A 399 21.84 9.97 -17.97
C SER A 399 23.22 9.39 -18.23
N VAL A 400 23.30 8.07 -18.31
CA VAL A 400 24.54 7.35 -18.67
C VAL A 400 24.20 6.36 -19.77
N ASN A 401 24.96 6.45 -20.88
CA ASN A 401 24.91 5.42 -21.91
C ASN A 401 25.71 4.20 -21.42
N VAL A 402 25.03 3.07 -21.25
CA VAL A 402 25.63 1.85 -20.66
C VAL A 402 26.70 1.21 -21.54
N HIS A 403 26.73 1.49 -22.84
CA HIS A 403 27.71 0.94 -23.79
C HIS A 403 28.99 1.78 -23.86
N THR A 404 28.88 3.09 -23.72
CA THR A 404 29.99 4.04 -23.88
C THR A 404 30.49 4.64 -22.57
N GLY A 405 29.67 4.61 -21.51
CA GLY A 405 29.93 5.28 -20.23
C GLY A 405 29.75 6.82 -20.31
N LYS A 406 29.27 7.35 -21.44
CA LYS A 406 29.08 8.79 -21.58
C LYS A 406 27.98 9.26 -20.63
N LYS A 407 28.37 10.14 -19.71
CA LYS A 407 27.45 10.81 -18.76
C LYS A 407 26.99 12.14 -19.35
N GLN A 408 25.72 12.46 -19.14
CA GLN A 408 25.12 13.73 -19.59
C GLN A 408 24.13 14.23 -18.54
N LEU A 409 24.22 15.53 -18.23
CA LEU A 409 23.23 16.21 -17.39
C LEU A 409 21.90 16.29 -18.15
N VAL A 410 20.83 15.79 -17.54
CA VAL A 410 19.47 15.80 -18.08
C VAL A 410 18.69 16.99 -17.55
N GLY A 411 18.83 17.29 -16.25
CA GLY A 411 18.15 18.41 -15.62
C GLY A 411 18.68 18.72 -14.23
N ARG A 412 18.42 19.94 -13.75
CA ARG A 412 18.88 20.46 -12.47
C ARG A 412 17.73 20.74 -11.52
N SER A 413 18.00 20.59 -10.23
CA SER A 413 17.08 21.00 -9.15
C SER A 413 15.69 20.37 -9.23
N TYR A 414 15.63 19.13 -9.69
CA TYR A 414 14.39 18.34 -9.67
C TYR A 414 14.03 17.95 -8.25
N ARG A 415 12.72 17.78 -7.96
CA ARG A 415 12.20 17.35 -6.65
C ARG A 415 11.43 16.04 -6.73
N THR A 416 11.01 15.66 -7.94
CA THR A 416 10.29 14.39 -8.17
C THR A 416 11.17 13.47 -9.01
N ARG A 417 11.41 12.26 -8.52
CA ARG A 417 12.23 11.27 -9.23
C ARG A 417 11.60 10.87 -10.55
N PRO A 418 12.38 10.74 -11.61
CA PRO A 418 11.94 10.15 -12.87
C PRO A 418 11.31 8.77 -12.65
N LYS A 419 10.22 8.50 -13.38
CA LYS A 419 9.58 7.18 -13.39
C LYS A 419 9.68 6.56 -14.78
N TRP A 420 10.24 5.37 -14.85
CA TRP A 420 10.30 4.61 -16.08
C TRP A 420 8.95 4.03 -16.48
N SER A 421 8.67 4.02 -17.77
CA SER A 421 7.51 3.33 -18.34
C SER A 421 7.63 1.82 -18.16
N MET A 422 6.49 1.12 -18.22
CA MET A 422 6.43 -0.33 -17.98
C MET A 422 7.22 -1.16 -19.00
N ASN A 423 7.49 -0.62 -20.17
CA ASN A 423 8.32 -1.25 -21.21
C ASN A 423 9.80 -0.78 -21.16
N GLY A 424 10.15 0.09 -20.20
CA GLY A 424 11.51 0.59 -20.01
C GLY A 424 12.03 1.51 -21.12
N LYS A 425 11.19 1.90 -22.08
CA LYS A 425 11.64 2.74 -23.21
C LYS A 425 11.73 4.21 -22.87
N TRP A 426 10.91 4.71 -21.98
CA TRP A 426 10.85 6.12 -21.61
C TRP A 426 10.83 6.31 -20.10
N ALA A 427 11.47 7.37 -19.64
CA ALA A 427 11.25 7.86 -18.29
C ALA A 427 10.54 9.21 -18.35
N VAL A 428 9.53 9.42 -17.50
CA VAL A 428 8.86 10.70 -17.35
C VAL A 428 9.33 11.41 -16.10
N MET A 429 9.50 12.72 -16.17
CA MET A 429 10.00 13.57 -15.10
C MET A 429 9.35 14.95 -15.16
N TYR A 430 9.01 15.48 -14.00
CA TYR A 430 8.45 16.83 -13.90
C TYR A 430 9.55 17.85 -13.65
N ASP A 431 9.68 18.83 -14.53
CA ASP A 431 10.57 19.97 -14.37
C ASP A 431 9.87 21.04 -13.53
N PRO A 432 10.32 21.29 -12.28
CA PRO A 432 9.63 22.23 -11.39
C PRO A 432 9.87 23.69 -11.77
N VAL A 433 10.90 24.00 -12.56
CA VAL A 433 11.22 25.38 -13.02
C VAL A 433 10.42 25.72 -14.28
N ALA A 434 10.44 24.82 -15.28
CA ALA A 434 9.65 24.98 -16.49
C ALA A 434 8.17 24.66 -16.28
N GLN A 435 7.82 23.99 -15.18
CA GLN A 435 6.46 23.54 -14.82
C GLN A 435 5.81 22.64 -15.86
N VAL A 436 6.61 21.76 -16.45
CA VAL A 436 6.18 20.83 -17.50
C VAL A 436 6.64 19.39 -17.20
N TRP A 437 5.92 18.43 -17.77
CA TRP A 437 6.37 17.05 -17.83
C TRP A 437 7.24 16.84 -19.08
N ASN A 438 8.39 16.24 -18.86
CA ASN A 438 9.32 15.81 -19.89
C ASN A 438 9.36 14.28 -19.97
N LYS A 439 9.59 13.75 -21.17
CA LYS A 439 10.02 12.36 -21.36
C LYS A 439 11.50 12.31 -21.70
N PHE A 440 12.18 11.35 -21.13
CA PHE A 440 13.51 10.91 -21.54
C PHE A 440 13.37 9.64 -22.38
N ASP A 441 13.93 9.63 -23.56
CA ASP A 441 13.96 8.46 -24.44
C ASP A 441 15.15 7.57 -24.05
N GLY A 442 14.85 6.39 -23.47
CA GLY A 442 15.86 5.43 -22.99
C GLY A 442 16.68 4.79 -24.10
N THR A 443 16.31 4.95 -25.38
CA THR A 443 17.07 4.45 -26.54
C THR A 443 18.04 5.49 -27.09
N THR A 444 17.59 6.75 -27.20
CA THR A 444 18.33 7.82 -27.85
C THR A 444 18.99 8.80 -26.87
N GLY A 445 18.58 8.80 -25.60
CA GLY A 445 19.02 9.78 -24.59
C GLY A 445 18.42 11.18 -24.76
N LYS A 446 17.40 11.34 -25.61
CA LYS A 446 16.78 12.64 -25.89
C LYS A 446 15.72 12.98 -24.85
N VAL A 447 15.68 14.25 -24.43
CA VAL A 447 14.61 14.82 -23.59
C VAL A 447 13.64 15.59 -24.47
N THR A 448 12.34 15.46 -24.20
CA THR A 448 11.28 16.14 -24.97
C THR A 448 10.13 16.50 -24.02
N ASP A 449 9.64 17.75 -24.13
CA ASP A 449 8.41 18.17 -23.45
C ASP A 449 7.20 17.38 -23.99
N ILE A 450 6.33 16.95 -23.08
CA ILE A 450 5.14 16.16 -23.38
C ILE A 450 3.85 16.79 -22.84
N SER A 451 3.91 17.90 -22.14
CA SER A 451 2.74 18.47 -21.45
C SER A 451 2.33 19.87 -21.90
N THR A 452 3.22 20.65 -22.52
CA THR A 452 2.87 22.02 -22.98
C THR A 452 1.68 22.03 -23.95
N ALA A 453 1.56 21.02 -24.79
CA ALA A 453 0.44 20.88 -25.73
C ALA A 453 -0.93 20.61 -25.08
N ILE A 454 -0.99 20.34 -23.78
CA ILE A 454 -2.24 20.20 -23.00
C ILE A 454 -2.99 21.53 -22.96
N GLY A 455 -2.28 22.65 -22.87
CA GLY A 455 -2.86 24.00 -22.79
C GLY A 455 -3.47 24.35 -21.42
N TYR A 456 -3.28 23.49 -20.41
CA TYR A 456 -3.64 23.73 -19.02
C TYR A 456 -2.46 23.41 -18.10
N PRO A 457 -2.36 24.10 -16.92
CA PRO A 457 -1.33 23.79 -15.94
C PRO A 457 -1.39 22.33 -15.48
N VAL A 458 -0.24 21.68 -15.40
CA VAL A 458 -0.07 20.32 -14.87
C VAL A 458 0.54 20.33 -13.48
N PHE A 459 0.68 21.52 -12.91
CA PHE A 459 1.19 21.82 -11.57
C PHE A 459 0.09 22.43 -10.71
N GLU A 460 0.28 22.39 -9.40
CA GLU A 460 -0.68 22.91 -8.42
C GLU A 460 -0.83 24.44 -8.57
N GLU A 461 -1.95 24.87 -9.19
CA GLU A 461 -2.23 26.26 -9.56
C GLU A 461 -2.43 27.17 -8.33
N THR A 462 -2.80 26.59 -7.18
CA THR A 462 -3.04 27.31 -5.93
C THR A 462 -1.87 27.22 -4.93
N TYR A 463 -0.71 26.75 -5.39
CA TYR A 463 0.46 26.57 -4.52
C TYR A 463 1.02 27.92 -4.08
N ASP A 464 1.01 28.16 -2.77
CA ASP A 464 1.34 29.44 -2.13
C ASP A 464 2.63 29.42 -1.28
N LYS A 465 3.41 28.33 -1.37
CA LYS A 465 4.67 28.20 -0.64
C LYS A 465 5.85 28.76 -1.43
N PRO A 466 6.94 29.20 -0.74
CA PRO A 466 8.12 29.79 -1.40
C PRO A 466 9.02 28.73 -2.09
N ASN A 467 8.42 27.80 -2.81
CA ASN A 467 9.06 26.75 -3.57
C ASN A 467 8.40 26.62 -4.94
N PRO A 468 9.05 26.02 -5.95
CA PRO A 468 8.36 25.69 -7.20
C PRO A 468 7.15 24.80 -6.95
N ALA A 469 6.03 25.12 -7.62
CA ALA A 469 4.81 24.33 -7.49
C ALA A 469 5.03 22.87 -7.93
N PRO A 470 4.56 21.88 -7.15
CA PRO A 470 4.64 20.49 -7.52
C PRO A 470 3.65 20.16 -8.66
N ALA A 471 3.90 19.10 -9.39
CA ALA A 471 2.91 18.57 -10.34
C ALA A 471 1.74 17.94 -9.59
N TYR A 472 0.55 17.97 -10.23
CA TYR A 472 -0.61 17.17 -9.74
C TYR A 472 -0.34 15.65 -9.75
N GLY A 473 0.65 15.18 -10.54
CA GLY A 473 1.16 13.83 -10.49
C GLY A 473 0.75 12.93 -11.65
N ILE A 474 1.10 11.65 -11.50
CA ILE A 474 0.84 10.59 -12.49
C ILE A 474 -0.27 9.68 -11.96
N ALA A 475 -1.32 9.46 -12.74
CA ALA A 475 -2.36 8.48 -12.45
C ALA A 475 -1.87 7.05 -12.70
N GLY A 476 -1.07 6.84 -13.75
CA GLY A 476 -0.51 5.55 -14.09
C GLY A 476 -0.13 5.44 -15.58
N TRP A 477 -0.02 4.20 -16.06
CA TRP A 477 0.45 3.84 -17.39
C TRP A 477 -0.53 2.91 -18.08
N THR A 478 -0.56 2.95 -19.40
CA THR A 478 -1.20 1.87 -20.17
C THR A 478 -0.33 0.60 -20.12
N ALA A 479 -0.97 -0.57 -20.25
CA ALA A 479 -0.30 -1.87 -20.09
C ALA A 479 0.82 -2.13 -21.11
N ASP A 480 0.77 -1.47 -22.27
CA ASP A 480 1.82 -1.51 -23.30
C ASP A 480 3.01 -0.57 -22.99
N GLY A 481 2.87 0.28 -21.95
CA GLY A 481 3.87 1.26 -21.56
C GLY A 481 4.04 2.42 -22.54
N ASN A 482 3.18 2.54 -23.56
CA ASN A 482 3.31 3.57 -24.58
C ASN A 482 2.60 4.88 -24.23
N ASN A 483 1.74 4.87 -23.20
CA ASN A 483 1.10 6.10 -22.76
C ASN A 483 1.24 6.26 -21.24
N VAL A 484 1.38 7.50 -20.80
CA VAL A 484 1.26 7.92 -19.40
C VAL A 484 -0.04 8.68 -19.21
N LEU A 485 -0.67 8.48 -18.07
CA LEU A 485 -1.84 9.22 -17.61
C LEU A 485 -1.39 10.17 -16.49
N ILE A 486 -1.54 11.48 -16.71
CA ILE A 486 -1.19 12.51 -15.73
C ILE A 486 -2.43 13.32 -15.36
N TYR A 487 -2.32 14.08 -14.27
CA TYR A 487 -3.37 14.98 -13.81
C TYR A 487 -3.11 16.42 -14.22
N ASP A 488 -4.19 17.17 -14.55
CA ASP A 488 -4.26 18.61 -14.29
C ASP A 488 -5.06 18.87 -12.99
N ALA A 489 -5.49 20.09 -12.73
CA ALA A 489 -6.30 20.42 -11.54
C ALA A 489 -7.57 19.56 -11.43
N TYR A 490 -8.19 19.17 -12.53
CA TYR A 490 -9.51 18.54 -12.58
C TYR A 490 -9.53 17.21 -13.31
N ASP A 491 -8.88 17.13 -14.47
CA ASP A 491 -9.02 16.02 -15.42
C ASP A 491 -7.77 15.13 -15.48
N TRP A 492 -7.93 13.98 -16.13
CA TRP A 492 -6.82 13.10 -16.51
C TRP A 492 -6.47 13.35 -17.97
N TRP A 493 -5.17 13.35 -18.26
CA TRP A 493 -4.61 13.51 -19.58
C TRP A 493 -3.82 12.28 -19.99
N LYS A 494 -4.16 11.71 -21.15
CA LYS A 494 -3.43 10.61 -21.75
C LYS A 494 -2.41 11.16 -22.75
N ILE A 495 -1.15 10.85 -22.50
CA ILE A 495 -0.03 11.32 -23.31
C ILE A 495 0.62 10.14 -23.99
N ASP A 496 0.70 10.20 -25.33
CA ASP A 496 1.41 9.22 -26.14
C ASP A 496 2.93 9.51 -26.10
N LEU A 497 3.69 8.58 -25.54
CA LEU A 497 5.13 8.69 -25.41
C LEU A 497 5.87 8.36 -26.71
N THR A 498 5.21 7.72 -27.69
CA THR A 498 5.81 7.54 -29.02
C THR A 498 5.93 8.87 -29.77
N GLY A 499 5.07 9.83 -29.44
CA GLY A 499 5.02 11.16 -30.07
C GLY A 499 4.21 11.20 -31.36
N GLU A 500 3.46 10.15 -31.67
CA GLU A 500 2.61 10.08 -32.86
C GLU A 500 1.28 10.83 -32.69
N ARG A 501 0.85 11.04 -31.45
CA ARG A 501 -0.45 11.66 -31.11
C ARG A 501 -0.28 12.82 -30.14
N GLN A 502 -1.16 13.79 -30.26
CA GLN A 502 -1.26 14.89 -29.30
C GLN A 502 -1.86 14.40 -27.97
N PRO A 503 -1.59 15.08 -26.84
CA PRO A 503 -2.25 14.82 -25.56
C PRO A 503 -3.78 14.81 -25.68
N GLU A 504 -4.42 13.81 -25.12
CA GLU A 504 -5.89 13.68 -25.12
C GLU A 504 -6.41 13.88 -23.70
N CYS A 505 -7.42 14.77 -23.53
CA CYS A 505 -8.15 14.83 -22.27
C CYS A 505 -8.93 13.53 -22.06
N PHE A 506 -8.40 12.63 -21.24
CA PHE A 506 -8.92 11.27 -21.07
C PHE A 506 -10.32 11.27 -20.47
N THR A 507 -10.57 12.15 -19.49
CA THR A 507 -11.88 12.32 -18.83
C THR A 507 -12.84 13.25 -19.59
N LYS A 508 -12.51 13.59 -20.84
CA LYS A 508 -13.34 14.36 -21.78
C LYS A 508 -13.72 15.76 -21.27
N GLY A 509 -12.89 16.34 -20.41
CA GLY A 509 -13.12 17.67 -19.83
C GLY A 509 -14.26 17.74 -18.81
N TYR A 510 -14.72 16.58 -18.32
CA TYR A 510 -15.80 16.52 -17.33
C TYR A 510 -15.41 17.27 -16.05
N GLY A 511 -14.18 17.08 -15.59
CA GLY A 511 -13.71 17.68 -14.36
C GLY A 511 -13.69 19.19 -14.43
N ARG A 512 -13.01 19.77 -15.39
CA ARG A 512 -12.87 21.23 -15.57
C ARG A 512 -14.22 21.92 -15.85
N LYS A 513 -15.06 21.32 -16.69
CA LYS A 513 -16.40 21.85 -17.00
C LYS A 513 -17.27 21.99 -15.76
N ASN A 514 -17.18 21.06 -14.83
CA ASN A 514 -18.03 20.99 -13.63
C ASN A 514 -17.31 21.48 -12.36
N LYS A 515 -16.05 21.94 -12.45
CA LYS A 515 -15.18 22.25 -11.30
C LYS A 515 -15.08 21.08 -10.32
N ARG A 516 -14.80 19.90 -10.86
CA ARG A 516 -14.70 18.64 -10.10
C ARG A 516 -13.33 18.00 -10.32
N SER A 517 -12.53 17.91 -9.29
CA SER A 517 -11.24 17.22 -9.39
C SER A 517 -11.43 15.70 -9.35
N ILE A 518 -10.79 15.00 -10.29
CA ILE A 518 -10.88 13.55 -10.43
C ILE A 518 -9.53 12.96 -10.05
N ARG A 519 -9.49 12.10 -9.02
CA ARG A 519 -8.25 11.48 -8.53
C ARG A 519 -8.43 9.97 -8.33
N LYS A 520 -7.38 9.23 -8.49
CA LYS A 520 -7.37 7.79 -8.15
C LYS A 520 -7.60 7.61 -6.66
N MET A 521 -8.49 6.70 -6.27
CA MET A 521 -8.75 6.43 -4.86
C MET A 521 -7.56 5.70 -4.19
N THR A 522 -7.39 5.92 -2.90
CA THR A 522 -6.32 5.33 -2.09
C THR A 522 -6.26 3.80 -2.17
N SER A 523 -7.40 3.12 -2.25
CA SER A 523 -7.47 1.66 -2.44
C SER A 523 -6.83 1.15 -3.75
N ASN A 524 -6.58 2.06 -4.70
CA ASN A 524 -5.95 1.78 -5.99
C ASN A 524 -4.62 2.51 -6.17
N ILE A 525 -4.09 3.15 -5.11
CA ILE A 525 -2.92 4.05 -5.23
C ILE A 525 -1.69 3.30 -5.76
N ASP A 526 -1.51 2.05 -5.35
CA ASP A 526 -0.37 1.22 -5.76
C ASP A 526 -0.53 0.65 -7.18
N LYS A 527 -1.72 0.83 -7.78
CA LYS A 527 -1.96 0.36 -9.13
C LYS A 527 -1.45 1.37 -10.13
N GLU A 528 -0.34 1.08 -10.73
CA GLU A 528 0.31 1.96 -11.70
C GLU A 528 0.01 1.61 -13.16
N VAL A 529 -0.56 0.44 -13.44
CA VAL A 529 -0.78 -0.06 -14.81
C VAL A 529 -2.24 -0.40 -15.05
N PHE A 530 -2.80 0.13 -16.13
CA PHE A 530 -4.19 -0.07 -16.54
C PHE A 530 -4.30 -0.90 -17.82
N LYS A 531 -5.13 -1.94 -17.75
CA LYS A 531 -5.46 -2.77 -18.92
C LYS A 531 -6.59 -2.12 -19.73
N PRO A 532 -6.70 -2.39 -21.03
CA PRO A 532 -7.68 -1.72 -21.91
C PRO A 532 -9.16 -1.92 -21.53
N ASP A 533 -9.49 -3.02 -20.90
CA ASP A 533 -10.84 -3.42 -20.48
C ASP A 533 -11.13 -3.19 -19.00
N GLU A 534 -10.24 -2.46 -18.33
CA GLU A 534 -10.32 -2.25 -16.90
C GLU A 534 -11.16 -1.04 -16.53
N THR A 535 -11.67 -1.08 -15.30
CA THR A 535 -12.35 0.04 -14.64
C THR A 535 -11.64 0.37 -13.33
N VAL A 536 -11.38 1.64 -13.10
CA VAL A 536 -10.71 2.16 -11.90
C VAL A 536 -11.73 2.93 -11.08
N VAL A 537 -11.65 2.81 -9.77
CA VAL A 537 -12.44 3.63 -8.85
C VAL A 537 -11.68 4.93 -8.58
N VAL A 538 -12.37 6.04 -8.73
CA VAL A 538 -11.84 7.39 -8.56
C VAL A 538 -12.69 8.18 -7.57
N SER A 539 -12.05 9.06 -6.81
CA SER A 539 -12.74 10.12 -6.08
C SER A 539 -12.99 11.30 -7.01
N VAL A 540 -14.13 11.92 -6.81
CA VAL A 540 -14.52 13.14 -7.50
C VAL A 540 -14.94 14.15 -6.44
N TRP A 541 -14.18 15.23 -6.33
CA TRP A 541 -14.43 16.29 -5.36
C TRP A 541 -14.99 17.53 -6.06
N ASP A 542 -16.14 18.03 -5.60
CA ASP A 542 -16.82 19.18 -6.17
C ASP A 542 -16.43 20.48 -5.45
N GLU A 543 -15.75 21.38 -6.14
CA GLU A 543 -15.33 22.66 -5.56
C GLU A 543 -16.49 23.62 -5.25
N ASN A 544 -17.66 23.39 -5.81
CA ASN A 544 -18.81 24.29 -5.57
C ASN A 544 -19.55 23.92 -4.28
N THR A 545 -19.67 22.62 -3.98
CA THR A 545 -20.43 22.11 -2.83
C THR A 545 -19.54 21.55 -1.73
N MET A 546 -18.27 21.27 -2.02
CA MET A 546 -17.32 20.52 -1.18
C MET A 546 -17.75 19.07 -0.92
N ASP A 547 -18.65 18.54 -1.75
CA ASP A 547 -19.06 17.15 -1.68
C ASP A 547 -17.99 16.25 -2.33
N GLU A 548 -17.83 15.07 -1.77
CA GLU A 548 -17.02 14.01 -2.37
C GLU A 548 -17.93 12.95 -3.01
N GLY A 549 -17.51 12.40 -4.11
CA GLY A 549 -18.15 11.29 -4.79
C GLY A 549 -17.18 10.16 -5.12
N ILE A 550 -17.70 8.95 -5.15
CA ILE A 550 -17.02 7.78 -5.67
C ILE A 550 -17.57 7.50 -7.06
N TYR A 551 -16.68 7.39 -8.03
CA TYR A 551 -17.00 7.13 -9.43
C TYR A 551 -16.20 5.95 -9.95
N SER A 552 -16.70 5.27 -10.96
CA SER A 552 -15.90 4.37 -11.79
C SER A 552 -15.48 5.08 -13.06
N LEU A 553 -14.23 4.89 -13.47
CA LEU A 553 -13.63 5.41 -14.69
C LEU A 553 -13.13 4.23 -15.53
N ASP A 554 -13.70 4.03 -16.71
CA ASP A 554 -13.23 3.00 -17.65
C ASP A 554 -12.07 3.51 -18.52
N MET A 555 -11.36 2.60 -19.17
CA MET A 555 -10.22 2.95 -20.04
C MET A 555 -10.62 3.60 -21.39
N LYS A 556 -11.89 3.97 -21.54
CA LYS A 556 -12.39 4.85 -22.61
C LYS A 556 -12.68 6.27 -22.11
N GLY A 557 -12.37 6.55 -20.84
CA GLY A 557 -12.57 7.86 -20.21
C GLY A 557 -14.01 8.14 -19.78
N ARG A 558 -14.86 7.13 -19.65
CA ARG A 558 -16.26 7.28 -19.24
C ARG A 558 -16.37 7.18 -17.73
N LEU A 559 -16.94 8.21 -17.12
CA LEU A 559 -17.23 8.27 -15.69
C LEU A 559 -18.64 7.79 -15.43
N LYS A 560 -18.82 6.98 -14.38
CA LYS A 560 -20.14 6.60 -13.84
C LYS A 560 -20.12 6.84 -12.34
N LYS A 561 -21.08 7.67 -11.86
CA LYS A 561 -21.27 7.92 -10.44
C LYS A 561 -21.73 6.66 -9.72
N LEU A 562 -21.10 6.34 -8.60
CA LEU A 562 -21.42 5.22 -7.72
C LEU A 562 -22.04 5.72 -6.40
N ALA A 563 -21.42 6.71 -5.76
CA ALA A 563 -21.93 7.41 -4.58
C ALA A 563 -21.48 8.86 -4.60
N GLU A 564 -22.25 9.77 -3.99
CA GLU A 564 -21.87 11.19 -3.85
C GLU A 564 -22.70 11.80 -2.72
N GLY A 565 -22.13 12.73 -1.97
CA GLY A 565 -22.83 13.48 -0.93
C GLY A 565 -21.85 14.26 -0.05
N PRO A 566 -22.39 14.95 0.97
CA PRO A 566 -21.61 15.77 1.90
C PRO A 566 -20.84 14.88 2.90
N TYR A 567 -20.00 13.99 2.38
CA TYR A 567 -19.26 13.01 3.14
C TYR A 567 -17.81 12.91 2.63
N ILE A 568 -16.92 12.51 3.52
CA ILE A 568 -15.63 11.95 3.16
C ILE A 568 -15.79 10.44 3.06
N TYR A 569 -15.36 9.84 1.95
CA TYR A 569 -15.45 8.42 1.69
C TYR A 569 -14.08 7.76 1.75
N ALA A 570 -14.01 6.55 2.30
CA ALA A 570 -12.82 5.71 2.19
C ALA A 570 -13.22 4.27 1.85
N ILE A 571 -12.60 3.71 0.81
CA ILE A 571 -12.72 2.30 0.46
C ILE A 571 -11.57 1.55 1.11
N HIS A 572 -11.89 0.58 1.97
CA HIS A 572 -10.86 -0.22 2.63
C HIS A 572 -10.35 -1.33 1.73
N ARG A 573 -11.28 -2.11 1.16
CA ARG A 573 -10.89 -3.26 0.32
C ARG A 573 -12.05 -3.72 -0.56
N PHE A 574 -11.70 -4.23 -1.75
CA PHE A 574 -12.58 -5.05 -2.58
C PHE A 574 -12.34 -6.53 -2.28
N SER A 575 -13.40 -7.34 -2.41
CA SER A 575 -13.27 -8.80 -2.43
C SER A 575 -12.39 -9.25 -3.61
N ASP A 576 -11.72 -10.41 -3.52
CA ASP A 576 -10.81 -10.88 -4.58
C ASP A 576 -11.53 -11.06 -5.93
N ASN A 577 -12.83 -11.43 -5.89
CA ASN A 577 -13.67 -11.53 -7.08
C ASN A 577 -14.14 -10.17 -7.64
N GLN A 578 -13.76 -9.05 -7.02
CA GLN A 578 -14.11 -7.66 -7.39
C GLN A 578 -15.62 -7.37 -7.45
N LYS A 579 -16.47 -8.17 -6.79
CA LYS A 579 -17.93 -8.00 -6.82
C LYS A 579 -18.47 -7.20 -5.63
N TYR A 580 -17.73 -7.13 -4.55
CA TYR A 580 -18.12 -6.49 -3.29
C TYR A 580 -17.00 -5.65 -2.72
N CYS A 581 -17.34 -4.69 -1.88
CA CYS A 581 -16.37 -3.86 -1.18
C CYS A 581 -16.83 -3.52 0.24
N ILE A 582 -15.86 -3.19 1.07
CA ILE A 582 -16.06 -2.58 2.38
C ILE A 582 -15.51 -1.16 2.36
N TRP A 583 -16.26 -0.26 2.92
CA TRP A 583 -15.99 1.17 2.88
C TRP A 583 -16.57 1.88 4.09
N ASN A 584 -16.15 3.10 4.33
CA ASN A 584 -16.81 3.98 5.29
C ASN A 584 -17.09 5.35 4.67
N ARG A 585 -17.95 6.09 5.33
CA ARG A 585 -18.15 7.52 5.12
C ARG A 585 -18.31 8.21 6.46
N GLN A 586 -18.00 9.49 6.46
CA GLN A 586 -18.18 10.33 7.65
C GLN A 586 -18.49 11.77 7.26
N ASN A 587 -19.15 12.45 8.14
CA ASN A 587 -19.24 13.91 8.16
C ASN A 587 -19.36 14.39 9.61
N MET A 588 -19.67 15.66 9.83
CA MET A 588 -19.72 16.22 11.18
C MET A 588 -20.72 15.52 12.10
N SER A 589 -21.82 14.96 11.55
CA SER A 589 -22.91 14.33 12.31
C SER A 589 -23.01 12.80 12.14
N GLU A 590 -22.22 12.21 11.25
CA GLU A 590 -22.19 10.76 11.01
C GLU A 590 -20.79 10.22 11.27
N PHE A 591 -20.68 9.30 12.25
CA PHE A 591 -19.42 8.60 12.53
C PHE A 591 -19.05 7.64 11.40
N ARG A 592 -17.74 7.42 11.21
CA ARG A 592 -17.17 6.53 10.18
C ARG A 592 -17.40 5.04 10.49
N ASP A 593 -18.63 4.60 10.48
CA ASP A 593 -18.96 3.19 10.58
C ASP A 593 -18.62 2.42 9.30
N LEU A 594 -18.41 1.11 9.47
CA LEU A 594 -18.11 0.23 8.36
C LEU A 594 -19.37 -0.15 7.60
N TRP A 595 -19.30 -0.03 6.29
CA TRP A 595 -20.32 -0.43 5.33
C TRP A 595 -19.81 -1.53 4.42
N TRP A 596 -20.70 -2.38 3.96
CA TRP A 596 -20.49 -3.34 2.89
C TRP A 596 -21.49 -3.06 1.77
N SER A 597 -21.09 -3.28 0.52
CA SER A 597 -21.97 -3.18 -0.64
C SER A 597 -21.44 -4.02 -1.81
N LYS A 598 -22.23 -4.08 -2.88
CA LYS A 598 -21.67 -4.47 -4.18
C LYS A 598 -20.59 -3.46 -4.61
N ALA A 599 -19.72 -3.86 -5.53
CA ALA A 599 -18.63 -3.01 -6.02
C ALA A 599 -19.11 -1.74 -6.75
N ASP A 600 -20.38 -1.72 -7.18
CA ASP A 600 -21.02 -0.54 -7.76
C ASP A 600 -21.76 0.31 -6.71
N PHE A 601 -21.52 0.07 -5.42
CA PHE A 601 -22.14 0.72 -4.27
C PHE A 601 -23.66 0.52 -4.15
N SER A 602 -24.25 -0.39 -4.93
CA SER A 602 -25.64 -0.81 -4.73
C SER A 602 -25.78 -1.75 -3.52
N ASP A 603 -27.01 -1.79 -2.97
CA ASP A 603 -27.39 -2.61 -1.80
C ASP A 603 -26.47 -2.42 -0.56
N PRO A 604 -26.23 -1.18 -0.09
CA PRO A 604 -25.34 -0.93 1.02
C PRO A 604 -25.92 -1.46 2.34
N ILE A 605 -25.06 -2.10 3.14
CA ILE A 605 -25.36 -2.59 4.50
C ILE A 605 -24.39 -1.90 5.46
N ARG A 606 -24.91 -1.16 6.43
CA ARG A 606 -24.11 -0.68 7.57
C ARG A 606 -23.80 -1.87 8.46
N ILE A 607 -22.54 -2.21 8.60
CA ILE A 607 -22.07 -3.36 9.40
C ILE A 607 -21.92 -2.97 10.87
N THR A 608 -21.32 -1.81 11.14
CA THR A 608 -21.03 -1.38 12.52
C THR A 608 -21.95 -0.24 12.96
N ASN A 609 -22.14 -0.15 14.25
CA ASN A 609 -22.69 0.99 14.97
C ASN A 609 -21.81 1.20 16.20
N ALA A 610 -20.56 1.66 15.96
CA ALA A 610 -19.52 1.68 16.99
C ALA A 610 -19.81 2.66 18.12
N ASN A 611 -20.52 3.76 17.82
CA ASN A 611 -20.83 4.82 18.76
C ASN A 611 -22.31 5.19 18.73
N PRO A 612 -23.23 4.31 19.20
CA PRO A 612 -24.66 4.57 19.20
C PRO A 612 -25.05 5.76 20.07
N GLN A 613 -24.22 6.08 21.09
CA GLN A 613 -24.39 7.24 21.98
C GLN A 613 -24.25 8.58 21.24
N GLN A 614 -23.73 8.61 20.01
CA GLN A 614 -23.59 9.84 19.22
C GLN A 614 -24.88 10.66 19.15
N SER A 615 -26.03 9.98 19.06
CA SER A 615 -27.36 10.61 19.00
C SER A 615 -27.74 11.38 20.26
N GLU A 616 -27.10 11.11 21.40
CA GLU A 616 -27.35 11.77 22.69
C GLU A 616 -26.66 13.11 22.81
N TYR A 617 -25.73 13.43 21.91
CA TYR A 617 -24.90 14.63 21.98
C TYR A 617 -25.33 15.66 20.93
N LYS A 618 -25.08 16.94 21.26
CA LYS A 618 -25.27 18.06 20.34
C LYS A 618 -24.12 18.08 19.33
N TRP A 619 -24.47 17.98 18.05
CA TRP A 619 -23.53 18.15 16.95
C TRP A 619 -23.84 19.46 16.24
N GLY A 620 -22.81 20.19 15.88
CA GLY A 620 -23.00 21.40 15.08
C GLY A 620 -23.31 21.06 13.62
N THR A 621 -23.49 22.10 12.83
CA THR A 621 -23.57 22.02 11.37
C THR A 621 -22.40 22.78 10.75
N ALA A 622 -21.89 22.25 9.64
CA ALA A 622 -20.90 22.93 8.81
C ALA A 622 -21.59 23.50 7.57
N LYS A 623 -21.30 24.74 7.23
CA LYS A 623 -21.84 25.42 6.04
C LYS A 623 -20.69 26.05 5.26
N LEU A 624 -20.68 25.89 3.95
CA LEU A 624 -19.83 26.66 3.08
C LEU A 624 -20.36 28.10 3.03
N VAL A 625 -19.48 29.06 3.26
CA VAL A 625 -19.77 30.49 3.14
C VAL A 625 -18.79 31.12 2.15
N GLU A 626 -19.29 32.10 1.41
CA GLU A 626 -18.52 32.82 0.41
C GLU A 626 -18.56 34.32 0.72
N TRP A 627 -17.43 34.99 0.49
CA TRP A 627 -17.33 36.45 0.63
C TRP A 627 -16.32 37.00 -0.37
N THR A 628 -16.39 38.29 -0.58
CA THR A 628 -15.38 39.00 -1.35
C THR A 628 -14.42 39.67 -0.38
N ASN A 629 -13.12 39.44 -0.52
CA ASN A 629 -12.11 40.07 0.33
C ASN A 629 -11.85 41.54 -0.06
N TYR A 630 -10.97 42.23 0.68
CA TYR A 630 -10.66 43.64 0.45
C TYR A 630 -9.95 43.88 -0.92
N GLU A 631 -9.38 42.86 -1.54
CA GLU A 631 -8.80 42.93 -2.89
C GLU A 631 -9.83 42.65 -3.99
N ASN A 632 -11.10 42.56 -3.67
CA ASN A 632 -12.19 42.13 -4.58
C ASN A 632 -12.05 40.71 -5.14
N LYS A 633 -11.36 39.82 -4.41
CA LYS A 633 -11.25 38.41 -4.76
C LYS A 633 -12.30 37.59 -4.02
N PRO A 634 -12.93 36.60 -4.70
CA PRO A 634 -13.84 35.69 -4.02
C PRO A 634 -13.09 34.75 -3.09
N ASN A 635 -13.56 34.62 -1.87
CA ASN A 635 -13.04 33.71 -0.85
C ASN A 635 -14.14 32.76 -0.38
N LYS A 636 -13.74 31.60 0.12
CA LYS A 636 -14.62 30.60 0.70
C LYS A 636 -14.12 30.22 2.09
N GLY A 637 -15.04 29.80 2.94
CA GLY A 637 -14.71 29.29 4.26
C GLY A 637 -15.78 28.34 4.77
N ILE A 638 -15.48 27.62 5.82
CA ILE A 638 -16.43 26.72 6.47
C ILE A 638 -16.87 27.40 7.77
N LEU A 639 -18.16 27.63 7.90
CA LEU A 639 -18.79 28.14 9.11
C LEU A 639 -19.39 27.00 9.91
N TYR A 640 -18.84 26.75 11.10
CA TYR A 640 -19.38 25.78 12.04
C TYR A 640 -20.38 26.49 12.98
N LEU A 641 -21.59 25.97 13.04
CA LEU A 641 -22.66 26.49 13.89
C LEU A 641 -23.04 25.44 14.93
N PRO A 642 -23.31 25.83 16.20
CA PRO A 642 -23.83 24.89 17.19
C PRO A 642 -25.21 24.36 16.78
N GLU A 643 -25.62 23.19 17.30
CA GLU A 643 -26.91 22.55 16.96
C GLU A 643 -28.10 23.43 17.37
N ASP A 644 -27.96 24.18 18.46
CA ASP A 644 -28.97 25.12 18.99
C ASP A 644 -28.73 26.59 18.54
N TYR A 645 -28.06 26.76 17.38
CA TYR A 645 -27.85 28.09 16.80
C TYR A 645 -29.19 28.81 16.55
N ASP A 646 -29.28 30.00 17.13
CA ASP A 646 -30.40 30.90 16.98
C ASP A 646 -29.98 32.16 16.20
N PRO A 647 -30.47 32.39 14.98
CA PRO A 647 -30.03 33.54 14.17
C PRO A 647 -30.40 34.90 14.77
N GLN A 648 -31.25 34.93 15.82
CA GLN A 648 -31.64 36.18 16.54
C GLN A 648 -30.66 36.51 17.69
N LYS A 649 -29.66 35.65 17.96
CA LYS A 649 -28.67 35.85 19.02
C LYS A 649 -27.32 36.19 18.45
N GLU A 650 -26.58 36.95 19.20
CA GLU A 650 -25.16 37.23 18.93
C GLU A 650 -24.29 36.14 19.56
N TYR A 651 -23.29 35.69 18.78
CA TYR A 651 -22.33 34.69 19.22
C TYR A 651 -20.90 35.18 19.04
N PRO A 652 -19.99 34.83 19.95
CA PRO A 652 -18.56 35.02 19.70
C PRO A 652 -18.13 34.15 18.51
N VAL A 653 -17.27 34.70 17.66
CA VAL A 653 -16.74 34.00 16.47
C VAL A 653 -15.27 33.75 16.67
N LEU A 654 -14.87 32.46 16.59
CA LEU A 654 -13.46 32.10 16.52
C LEU A 654 -13.10 31.89 15.03
N VAL A 655 -12.16 32.71 14.55
CA VAL A 655 -11.68 32.59 13.17
C VAL A 655 -10.34 31.84 13.21
N GLN A 656 -10.32 30.70 12.53
CA GLN A 656 -9.11 29.94 12.29
C GLN A 656 -8.72 30.09 10.82
N PHE A 657 -7.50 30.46 10.56
CA PHE A 657 -6.96 30.54 9.21
C PHE A 657 -5.51 30.07 9.21
N TYR A 658 -5.13 29.49 8.11
CA TYR A 658 -3.76 29.11 7.79
C TYR A 658 -3.64 29.24 6.27
N GLU A 659 -2.50 28.96 5.66
CA GLU A 659 -2.21 29.12 4.21
C GLU A 659 -3.45 28.89 3.31
N THR A 660 -3.68 27.68 2.90
CA THR A 660 -4.92 27.24 2.25
C THR A 660 -5.53 26.05 3.00
N HIS A 661 -6.79 26.18 3.43
CA HIS A 661 -7.56 25.08 4.00
C HIS A 661 -8.35 24.30 2.93
N SER A 662 -8.09 24.55 1.64
CA SER A 662 -8.85 24.00 0.52
C SER A 662 -8.59 22.51 0.23
N GLY A 663 -7.68 21.88 0.94
CA GLY A 663 -7.29 20.49 0.72
C GLY A 663 -7.66 19.51 1.83
N GLY A 664 -8.51 19.89 2.78
CA GLY A 664 -8.85 19.07 3.96
C GLY A 664 -10.27 18.56 3.96
#